data_8dd1eee246d99c6e0bb806dc6df44f3a
#
_entry.id   8dd1eee246d99c6e0bb806dc6df44f3a
#
_cell.length_a   1.000
_cell.length_b   1.000
_cell.length_c   1.000
_cell.angle_alpha   90.00
_cell.angle_beta   90.00
_cell.angle_gamma   90.00
#
_symmetry.space_group_name_H-M   'P 1'
#
loop_
_entity.id
_entity.type
_entity.pdbx_description
1 polymer ?
#
loop_
_entity_poly.entity_id
_entity_poly.type
_entity_poly.pdbx_seq_one_letter_code
_entity_poly.pdbx_strand_id
1 'polypeptide(L)'
;MTSRVLKGLLGLGVLGMVLVGTVSTATGQVLRSSPRFPTDTSLVTIVYDASQGNGALAGVAPPIYAHTGVITNLSTSPTDWKYVRGSWGTTNAPLMTSLGNNLYSISYVPRTFYNATANPPGVPAAETIRSLAFVFRNTAGTIVGRAADGSDLYLPLYAAGQLHTAILNPSGNNSIVQPGSNLTFVGAASQVCSLSLRVNGAVVATTVGDSLGYVLQFPQAGNYDLILEANPGGVGGVVVRDTTRLVALGNQAAQPLPPGTVEGVNYINDSTVVLALYAPLKQHAFVLGPFNDWSPDGTYRMNRTADSAWYWLRMEGLTPGQEIPYQYLVNGSQRVADPFAIKILDPSNDRFIPATTYPNLLPYPTGTSGIVSVMQPGAPAYAWQNTGFQRPDPRKLVTYELHVRDFVGSRRYKHVMDSLGYLQSLGVNCLSLMPVNEFEGNDSWGYNPSFHLAADKAYGTENDLKALIDSCHGRGIAVVLDVVMNHAFGQSPLAQLWWDAANNRPAANSPYFNPVPKHDFNVGNDFNHESPATQRLLHRVVRHWLMEYRVDGYRFDLSKGFTQTNTLGNTGAWGNYDAARVALWRRVADSMWAMSPNSYVILEHLANNDEEKVLGDYGMLLWGNLNYAFNEGTMGFPTNSSFSWASHKARGWNKAGVMAYAESHDEERLMYKNLQFGAQNSLVNVRNLNTALKRQELVPVFLMSIPGPKMLWQFGELGYDFSINRCPNGTVNANCRTDAKPVRWDYFTTPERKYLYRVWSAMNQLHKNEPAFATDSFFLAVAGGIKQIRLVHPDMHVVAAGNWDVAVRQGILLFPDNGWYYDYFTGDSVQVTNFTINVILDPGVHKLYTSRRLSPPNLALGHNEADDWWETPRYGDLEVYPNPAIEGFTVRWPSNNPEPQSLQLTDVQGRVLDRMETQHDGQYQWVHCSSWPAGVSPGVYIIRGPQGRSARLIRP
;
A
#
# COMPACT_ATOMS: atom_id res chain seq x y z
N MET A 1 -45.64 27.97 -49.26
CA MET A 1 -47.00 27.80 -49.84
C MET A 1 -47.82 27.05 -48.81
N THR A 2 -48.78 27.78 -48.21
CA THR A 2 -50.17 27.42 -47.91
C THR A 2 -50.39 26.23 -47.00
N SER A 3 -50.75 26.45 -45.70
CA SER A 3 -51.97 26.98 -45.08
C SER A 3 -53.18 26.02 -45.15
N ARG A 4 -53.73 25.82 -43.97
CA ARG A 4 -55.16 25.77 -43.54
C ARG A 4 -55.47 24.50 -42.73
N VAL A 5 -55.81 24.58 -41.40
CA VAL A 5 -57.03 25.03 -40.75
C VAL A 5 -58.19 24.00 -40.92
N LEU A 6 -58.70 23.35 -39.85
CA LEU A 6 -59.82 23.72 -39.02
C LEU A 6 -60.39 22.51 -38.23
N LYS A 7 -60.62 22.76 -36.92
CA LYS A 7 -61.83 22.43 -36.08
C LYS A 7 -62.41 21.01 -36.01
N GLY A 8 -62.52 20.52 -34.80
CA GLY A 8 -63.83 20.37 -34.24
C GLY A 8 -64.03 19.19 -33.28
N LEU A 9 -64.53 19.51 -32.13
CA LEU A 9 -65.52 18.99 -31.17
C LEU A 9 -65.08 18.01 -30.06
N LEU A 10 -65.23 18.59 -28.87
CA LEU A 10 -65.68 18.08 -27.57
C LEU A 10 -65.97 16.59 -27.42
N GLY A 11 -65.32 16.03 -26.34
CA GLY A 11 -65.79 14.87 -25.60
C GLY A 11 -65.24 14.98 -24.17
N LEU A 12 -66.10 15.24 -23.20
CA LEU A 12 -65.87 15.26 -21.78
C LEU A 12 -65.39 13.86 -21.32
N GLY A 13 -64.18 13.79 -20.80
CA GLY A 13 -63.76 12.69 -19.97
C GLY A 13 -63.02 13.23 -18.74
N VAL A 14 -63.67 13.17 -17.59
CA VAL A 14 -63.04 13.49 -16.28
C VAL A 14 -61.98 12.52 -15.98
N LEU A 15 -60.71 12.93 -16.12
CA LEU A 15 -59.57 12.17 -15.63
C LEU A 15 -58.87 13.02 -14.60
N GLY A 16 -58.77 12.47 -13.40
CA GLY A 16 -58.15 13.13 -12.25
C GLY A 16 -56.75 13.59 -12.54
N MET A 17 -56.59 14.88 -12.51
CA MET A 17 -55.28 15.56 -12.60
C MET A 17 -54.60 15.39 -11.23
N VAL A 18 -53.73 14.38 -11.10
CA VAL A 18 -52.74 14.37 -10.07
C VAL A 18 -51.83 15.57 -10.32
N LEU A 19 -51.89 16.58 -9.49
CA LEU A 19 -50.95 17.67 -9.46
C LEU A 19 -49.55 17.11 -9.17
N VAL A 20 -48.77 16.81 -10.20
CA VAL A 20 -47.35 16.67 -10.07
C VAL A 20 -46.81 18.07 -9.86
N GLY A 21 -46.58 18.44 -8.61
CA GLY A 21 -45.87 19.66 -8.26
C GLY A 21 -44.55 19.71 -9.06
N THR A 22 -44.33 20.80 -9.75
CA THR A 22 -43.11 21.08 -10.48
C THR A 22 -41.92 20.93 -9.56
N VAL A 23 -41.20 19.83 -9.70
CA VAL A 23 -39.91 19.62 -9.05
C VAL A 23 -38.96 20.65 -9.65
N SER A 24 -38.64 21.69 -8.88
CA SER A 24 -37.60 22.64 -9.21
C SER A 24 -36.31 21.85 -9.47
N THR A 25 -35.77 21.91 -10.66
CA THR A 25 -34.53 21.24 -11.09
C THR A 25 -33.32 21.87 -10.41
N ALA A 26 -33.01 21.44 -9.18
CA ALA A 26 -31.68 21.61 -8.65
C ALA A 26 -30.77 20.59 -9.38
N THR A 27 -29.98 21.07 -10.31
CA THR A 27 -28.97 20.26 -11.03
C THR A 27 -27.84 19.92 -10.05
N GLY A 28 -27.48 18.63 -9.91
CA GLY A 28 -26.28 18.18 -9.23
C GLY A 28 -26.41 17.22 -8.04
N GLN A 29 -27.61 16.86 -7.58
CA GLN A 29 -27.77 15.90 -6.48
C GLN A 29 -27.91 14.46 -6.99
N VAL A 30 -27.05 13.55 -6.50
CA VAL A 30 -27.07 12.10 -6.80
C VAL A 30 -28.36 11.46 -6.33
N LEU A 31 -28.82 11.84 -5.10
CA LEU A 31 -30.07 11.39 -4.49
C LEU A 31 -31.01 12.57 -4.22
N ARG A 32 -32.29 12.36 -4.51
CA ARG A 32 -33.37 13.29 -4.17
C ARG A 32 -34.49 12.53 -3.47
N SER A 33 -35.19 13.16 -2.55
CA SER A 33 -36.35 12.58 -1.89
C SER A 33 -37.61 13.43 -2.00
N SER A 34 -38.73 12.75 -1.98
CA SER A 34 -40.06 13.37 -1.77
C SER A 34 -40.77 12.57 -0.67
N PRO A 35 -41.15 13.17 0.48
CA PRO A 35 -40.97 14.58 0.84
C PRO A 35 -39.51 14.97 0.96
N ARG A 36 -39.22 16.26 0.89
CA ARG A 36 -37.87 16.83 0.95
C ARG A 36 -37.18 16.63 2.31
N PHE A 37 -37.93 16.58 3.38
CA PHE A 37 -37.49 16.23 4.73
C PHE A 37 -38.20 14.90 5.12
N PRO A 38 -37.70 13.77 4.63
CA PRO A 38 -38.35 12.47 4.88
C PRO A 38 -38.19 12.06 6.33
N THR A 39 -39.25 11.47 6.87
CA THR A 39 -39.22 10.81 8.18
C THR A 39 -39.19 9.29 8.01
N ASP A 40 -38.86 8.57 9.04
CA ASP A 40 -38.84 7.11 9.00
C ASP A 40 -40.24 6.47 8.85
N THR A 41 -41.29 7.24 9.14
CA THR A 41 -42.72 6.81 9.06
C THR A 41 -43.46 7.39 7.85
N SER A 42 -42.87 8.31 7.10
CA SER A 42 -43.48 8.84 5.88
C SER A 42 -43.23 7.94 4.67
N LEU A 43 -44.13 7.96 3.69
CA LEU A 43 -43.83 7.40 2.36
C LEU A 43 -42.78 8.26 1.71
N VAL A 44 -41.62 7.67 1.43
CA VAL A 44 -40.48 8.35 0.80
C VAL A 44 -40.29 7.83 -0.59
N THR A 45 -40.35 8.72 -1.57
CA THR A 45 -39.88 8.43 -2.93
C THR A 45 -38.43 8.92 -3.09
N ILE A 46 -37.55 8.04 -3.44
CA ILE A 46 -36.12 8.31 -3.65
C ILE A 46 -35.85 8.27 -5.13
N VAL A 47 -35.23 9.31 -5.67
CA VAL A 47 -34.77 9.37 -7.06
C VAL A 47 -33.26 9.38 -7.08
N TYR A 48 -32.69 8.42 -7.79
CA TYR A 48 -31.26 8.30 -8.06
C TYR A 48 -30.96 8.80 -9.47
N ASP A 49 -29.99 9.69 -9.61
CA ASP A 49 -29.46 10.19 -10.88
C ASP A 49 -28.13 9.49 -11.18
N ALA A 50 -28.17 8.50 -12.09
CA ALA A 50 -27.02 7.68 -12.43
C ALA A 50 -25.93 8.45 -13.22
N SER A 51 -26.24 9.64 -13.72
CA SER A 51 -25.25 10.53 -14.37
C SER A 51 -24.41 11.33 -13.37
N GLN A 52 -24.78 11.30 -12.10
CA GLN A 52 -24.12 11.97 -11.00
C GLN A 52 -23.30 10.98 -10.15
N GLY A 53 -22.63 11.50 -9.12
CA GLY A 53 -21.75 10.68 -8.30
C GLY A 53 -20.54 10.19 -9.08
N ASN A 54 -20.23 8.90 -8.99
CA ASN A 54 -19.16 8.30 -9.79
C ASN A 54 -19.54 8.05 -11.27
N GLY A 55 -20.79 8.31 -11.66
CA GLY A 55 -21.27 8.18 -13.03
C GLY A 55 -21.24 6.77 -13.64
N ALA A 56 -20.84 5.75 -12.88
CA ALA A 56 -20.59 4.41 -13.41
C ALA A 56 -21.82 3.73 -14.02
N LEU A 57 -23.03 4.09 -13.57
CA LEU A 57 -24.28 3.55 -14.07
C LEU A 57 -24.92 4.42 -15.17
N ALA A 58 -24.30 5.52 -15.61
CA ALA A 58 -24.80 6.34 -16.71
C ALA A 58 -24.84 5.54 -18.00
N GLY A 59 -25.99 5.52 -18.68
CA GLY A 59 -26.18 4.77 -19.91
C GLY A 59 -26.26 3.25 -19.75
N VAL A 60 -26.15 2.71 -18.55
CA VAL A 60 -26.31 1.27 -18.30
C VAL A 60 -27.78 0.88 -18.43
N ALA A 61 -28.04 -0.15 -19.22
CA ALA A 61 -29.41 -0.64 -19.46
C ALA A 61 -30.01 -1.20 -18.15
N PRO A 62 -31.30 -0.94 -17.86
CA PRO A 62 -32.01 -1.58 -16.76
C PRO A 62 -31.99 -3.12 -16.88
N PRO A 63 -32.09 -3.87 -15.76
CA PRO A 63 -32.52 -3.42 -14.42
C PRO A 63 -31.38 -2.91 -13.55
N ILE A 64 -31.66 -1.85 -12.78
CA ILE A 64 -30.81 -1.32 -11.71
C ILE A 64 -31.42 -1.65 -10.37
N TYR A 65 -30.58 -2.07 -9.43
CA TYR A 65 -30.98 -2.48 -8.08
C TYR A 65 -30.40 -1.55 -7.03
N ALA A 66 -31.14 -1.31 -5.95
CA ALA A 66 -30.68 -0.64 -4.76
C ALA A 66 -30.21 -1.68 -3.74
N HIS A 67 -28.88 -1.78 -3.49
CA HIS A 67 -28.37 -2.39 -2.28
C HIS A 67 -28.48 -1.34 -1.19
N THR A 68 -29.30 -1.57 -0.18
CA THR A 68 -29.68 -0.52 0.77
C THR A 68 -29.87 -1.05 2.18
N GLY A 69 -29.52 -0.22 3.16
CA GLY A 69 -29.68 -0.45 4.58
C GLY A 69 -29.99 0.85 5.31
N VAL A 70 -29.93 0.84 6.62
CA VAL A 70 -30.11 2.04 7.45
C VAL A 70 -28.97 2.22 8.42
N ILE A 71 -28.67 3.49 8.73
CA ILE A 71 -27.85 3.89 9.86
C ILE A 71 -28.80 4.24 11.01
N THR A 72 -28.64 3.57 12.15
CA THR A 72 -29.44 3.80 13.35
C THR A 72 -28.60 4.39 14.48
N ASN A 73 -29.24 4.68 15.61
CA ASN A 73 -28.53 5.04 16.84
C ASN A 73 -27.62 3.91 17.38
N LEU A 74 -27.79 2.68 16.91
CA LEU A 74 -26.97 1.52 17.26
C LEU A 74 -25.84 1.26 16.25
N SER A 75 -25.75 2.01 15.17
CA SER A 75 -24.65 1.94 14.22
C SER A 75 -23.40 2.56 14.82
N THR A 76 -22.29 1.84 14.76
CA THR A 76 -21.01 2.23 15.34
C THR A 76 -20.16 3.06 14.38
N SER A 77 -20.51 3.04 13.09
CA SER A 77 -19.85 3.83 12.03
C SER A 77 -20.86 4.16 10.91
N PRO A 78 -20.55 5.11 10.02
CA PRO A 78 -21.37 5.37 8.83
C PRO A 78 -21.54 4.16 7.90
N THR A 79 -20.62 3.19 7.95
CA THR A 79 -20.69 1.97 7.13
C THR A 79 -21.26 0.77 7.89
N ASP A 80 -21.63 0.94 9.15
CA ASP A 80 -22.32 -0.10 9.94
C ASP A 80 -23.83 -0.07 9.61
N TRP A 81 -24.16 -0.56 8.41
CA TRP A 81 -25.52 -0.61 7.94
C TRP A 81 -26.31 -1.70 8.68
N LYS A 82 -27.43 -1.31 9.23
CA LYS A 82 -28.40 -2.24 9.81
C LYS A 82 -29.49 -2.59 8.80
N TYR A 83 -30.07 -3.76 8.95
CA TYR A 83 -31.25 -4.21 8.19
C TYR A 83 -31.07 -4.14 6.66
N VAL A 84 -29.91 -4.53 6.16
CA VAL A 84 -29.59 -4.51 4.73
C VAL A 84 -30.57 -5.33 3.92
N ARG A 85 -31.04 -4.79 2.78
CA ARG A 85 -32.00 -5.42 1.88
C ARG A 85 -31.31 -6.00 0.65
N GLY A 86 -31.51 -7.30 0.47
CA GLY A 86 -31.00 -8.05 -0.67
C GLY A 86 -29.56 -8.51 -0.53
N SER A 87 -29.21 -9.56 -1.26
CA SER A 87 -27.84 -10.09 -1.36
C SER A 87 -27.11 -9.46 -2.53
N TRP A 88 -25.78 -9.25 -2.37
CA TRP A 88 -24.96 -8.68 -3.43
C TRP A 88 -24.91 -9.60 -4.67
N GLY A 89 -24.94 -9.00 -5.87
CA GLY A 89 -24.86 -9.74 -7.13
C GLY A 89 -26.06 -10.62 -7.46
N THR A 90 -27.19 -10.46 -6.77
CA THR A 90 -28.44 -11.23 -7.01
C THR A 90 -29.60 -10.32 -7.37
N THR A 91 -30.68 -10.89 -7.89
CA THR A 91 -31.95 -10.20 -8.12
C THR A 91 -32.80 -10.03 -6.85
N ASN A 92 -32.33 -10.55 -5.71
CA ASN A 92 -33.00 -10.41 -4.41
C ASN A 92 -32.68 -9.06 -3.71
N ALA A 93 -32.55 -8.00 -4.48
CA ALA A 93 -32.39 -6.64 -3.99
C ALA A 93 -33.53 -5.76 -4.54
N PRO A 94 -33.90 -4.66 -3.87
CA PRO A 94 -34.95 -3.77 -4.34
C PRO A 94 -34.68 -3.26 -5.76
N LEU A 95 -35.61 -3.51 -6.67
CA LEU A 95 -35.52 -3.07 -8.05
C LEU A 95 -35.88 -1.59 -8.15
N MET A 96 -35.10 -0.82 -8.89
CA MET A 96 -35.40 0.58 -9.21
C MET A 96 -36.30 0.71 -10.44
N THR A 97 -37.25 1.59 -10.39
CA THR A 97 -38.08 1.96 -11.56
C THR A 97 -37.36 2.99 -12.40
N SER A 98 -37.12 2.71 -13.69
CA SER A 98 -36.53 3.67 -14.61
C SER A 98 -37.52 4.81 -14.93
N LEU A 99 -37.02 6.06 -14.82
CA LEU A 99 -37.75 7.26 -15.20
C LEU A 99 -37.26 7.84 -16.55
N GLY A 100 -36.29 7.16 -17.18
CA GLY A 100 -35.58 7.68 -18.35
C GLY A 100 -34.46 8.65 -17.98
N ASN A 101 -33.62 9.04 -18.96
CA ASN A 101 -32.52 10.01 -18.79
C ASN A 101 -31.59 9.74 -17.59
N ASN A 102 -31.22 8.48 -17.38
CA ASN A 102 -30.41 8.01 -16.24
C ASN A 102 -31.03 8.21 -14.86
N LEU A 103 -32.32 8.49 -14.77
CA LEU A 103 -33.05 8.62 -13.51
C LEU A 103 -33.79 7.31 -13.15
N TYR A 104 -33.66 6.94 -11.87
CA TYR A 104 -34.27 5.74 -11.31
C TYR A 104 -34.96 6.08 -9.99
N SER A 105 -36.14 5.46 -9.70
CA SER A 105 -36.88 5.73 -8.48
C SER A 105 -37.28 4.48 -7.72
N ILE A 106 -37.47 4.64 -6.41
CA ILE A 106 -38.07 3.67 -5.52
C ILE A 106 -38.88 4.38 -4.43
N SER A 107 -39.99 3.81 -4.02
CA SER A 107 -40.87 4.41 -2.99
C SER A 107 -41.22 3.38 -1.90
N TYR A 108 -41.02 3.76 -0.64
CA TYR A 108 -41.38 2.93 0.51
C TYR A 108 -41.45 3.76 1.80
N VAL A 109 -42.04 3.17 2.87
CA VAL A 109 -41.97 3.72 4.22
C VAL A 109 -40.78 3.12 4.94
N PRO A 110 -39.73 3.89 5.31
CA PRO A 110 -38.48 3.34 5.81
C PRO A 110 -38.65 2.40 7.00
N ARG A 111 -39.38 2.78 8.02
CA ARG A 111 -39.55 1.99 9.25
C ARG A 111 -40.08 0.59 9.02
N THR A 112 -40.99 0.42 8.08
CA THR A 112 -41.61 -0.88 7.74
C THR A 112 -40.88 -1.60 6.61
N PHE A 113 -40.19 -0.89 5.75
CA PHE A 113 -39.45 -1.48 4.63
C PHE A 113 -38.25 -2.27 5.09
N TYR A 114 -37.45 -1.69 5.99
CA TYR A 114 -36.29 -2.38 6.56
C TYR A 114 -36.75 -3.32 7.67
N ASN A 115 -36.06 -4.49 7.79
CA ASN A 115 -36.43 -5.56 8.73
C ASN A 115 -37.86 -6.11 8.58
N ALA A 116 -38.40 -6.10 7.36
CA ALA A 116 -39.80 -6.47 7.06
C ALA A 116 -40.18 -7.92 7.43
N THR A 117 -39.19 -8.80 7.59
CA THR A 117 -39.35 -10.22 7.93
C THR A 117 -39.31 -10.51 9.43
N ALA A 118 -39.05 -9.50 10.27
CA ALA A 118 -39.09 -9.66 11.73
C ALA A 118 -40.53 -9.82 12.26
N ASN A 119 -40.67 -10.29 13.48
CA ASN A 119 -41.94 -10.34 14.15
C ASN A 119 -41.88 -9.59 15.51
N PRO A 120 -42.54 -8.41 15.67
CA PRO A 120 -43.25 -7.67 14.62
C PRO A 120 -42.35 -7.14 13.50
N PRO A 121 -42.87 -6.96 12.25
CA PRO A 121 -42.11 -6.49 11.13
C PRO A 121 -41.70 -5.02 11.30
N GLY A 122 -40.52 -4.66 10.76
CA GLY A 122 -39.99 -3.32 10.78
C GLY A 122 -38.81 -3.10 11.73
N VAL A 123 -38.21 -1.94 11.65
CA VAL A 123 -37.15 -1.51 12.59
C VAL A 123 -37.81 -1.24 13.95
N PRO A 124 -37.25 -1.77 15.06
CA PRO A 124 -37.84 -1.59 16.40
C PRO A 124 -38.09 -0.12 16.74
N ALA A 125 -39.22 0.16 17.43
CA ALA A 125 -39.59 1.53 17.79
C ALA A 125 -38.54 2.23 18.69
N ALA A 126 -37.82 1.46 19.49
CA ALA A 126 -36.72 1.98 20.32
C ALA A 126 -35.49 2.40 19.53
N GLU A 127 -35.34 1.99 18.26
CA GLU A 127 -34.27 2.39 17.41
C GLU A 127 -34.62 3.64 16.59
N THR A 128 -33.74 4.62 16.56
CA THR A 128 -33.87 5.80 15.73
C THR A 128 -33.09 5.58 14.41
N ILE A 129 -33.79 5.64 13.29
CA ILE A 129 -33.16 5.62 11.97
C ILE A 129 -32.67 7.03 11.67
N ARG A 130 -31.33 7.18 11.48
CA ARG A 130 -30.67 8.48 11.19
C ARG A 130 -30.58 8.77 9.71
N SER A 131 -30.32 7.74 8.91
CA SER A 131 -30.22 7.88 7.46
C SER A 131 -30.49 6.55 6.75
N LEU A 132 -30.89 6.65 5.50
CA LEU A 132 -30.92 5.56 4.54
C LEU A 132 -29.58 5.50 3.84
N ALA A 133 -29.05 4.31 3.65
CA ALA A 133 -27.77 4.07 3.00
C ALA A 133 -27.97 3.29 1.69
N PHE A 134 -27.25 3.67 0.63
CA PHE A 134 -27.43 3.10 -0.70
C PHE A 134 -26.10 2.86 -1.41
N VAL A 135 -26.08 1.78 -2.16
CA VAL A 135 -25.21 1.54 -3.30
C VAL A 135 -26.09 1.02 -4.43
N PHE A 136 -26.06 1.67 -5.59
CA PHE A 136 -26.83 1.21 -6.75
C PHE A 136 -25.96 0.31 -7.63
N ARG A 137 -26.57 -0.66 -8.31
CA ARG A 137 -25.78 -1.63 -9.08
C ARG A 137 -26.59 -2.25 -10.24
N ASN A 138 -25.88 -2.76 -11.23
CA ASN A 138 -26.44 -3.67 -12.22
C ASN A 138 -26.78 -5.03 -11.57
N THR A 139 -27.38 -5.95 -12.30
CA THR A 139 -27.81 -7.26 -11.80
C THR A 139 -26.66 -8.05 -11.16
N ALA A 140 -25.51 -8.13 -11.81
CA ALA A 140 -24.34 -8.89 -11.36
C ALA A 140 -23.54 -8.18 -10.25
N GLY A 141 -23.79 -6.90 -9.99
CA GLY A 141 -23.00 -6.12 -9.03
C GLY A 141 -21.59 -5.74 -9.52
N THR A 142 -21.36 -5.85 -10.83
CA THR A 142 -20.06 -5.54 -11.47
C THR A 142 -19.93 -4.07 -11.83
N ILE A 143 -21.04 -3.36 -12.02
CA ILE A 143 -21.09 -1.91 -12.25
C ILE A 143 -21.88 -1.29 -11.10
N VAL A 144 -21.25 -0.31 -10.41
CA VAL A 144 -21.70 0.18 -9.13
C VAL A 144 -21.78 1.70 -9.09
N GLY A 145 -22.96 2.25 -8.82
CA GLY A 145 -23.20 3.68 -8.62
C GLY A 145 -23.02 4.09 -7.17
N ARG A 146 -22.11 5.04 -6.92
CA ARG A 146 -21.70 5.56 -5.61
C ARG A 146 -21.56 7.08 -5.67
N ALA A 147 -21.17 7.69 -4.56
CA ALA A 147 -20.73 9.09 -4.54
C ALA A 147 -19.51 9.30 -5.44
N ALA A 148 -19.19 10.52 -5.79
CA ALA A 148 -18.07 10.85 -6.68
C ALA A 148 -16.70 10.46 -6.11
N ASP A 149 -16.59 10.38 -4.78
CA ASP A 149 -15.40 9.93 -4.06
C ASP A 149 -15.36 8.40 -3.84
N GLY A 150 -16.33 7.67 -4.40
CA GLY A 150 -16.46 6.21 -4.26
C GLY A 150 -17.15 5.77 -2.97
N SER A 151 -17.50 6.68 -2.07
CA SER A 151 -18.23 6.36 -0.85
C SER A 151 -19.67 5.95 -1.13
N ASP A 152 -20.31 5.34 -0.11
CA ASP A 152 -21.72 5.01 -0.15
C ASP A 152 -22.58 6.29 -0.14
N LEU A 153 -23.82 6.20 -0.63
CA LEU A 153 -24.75 7.30 -0.69
C LEU A 153 -25.70 7.28 0.51
N TYR A 154 -25.90 8.43 1.12
CA TYR A 154 -26.75 8.55 2.32
C TYR A 154 -27.84 9.59 2.11
N LEU A 155 -29.07 9.25 2.57
CA LEU A 155 -30.21 10.16 2.62
C LEU A 155 -30.64 10.32 4.09
N PRO A 156 -30.49 11.52 4.69
CA PRO A 156 -30.87 11.74 6.08
C PRO A 156 -32.37 11.58 6.30
N LEU A 157 -32.76 11.05 7.44
CA LEU A 157 -34.14 11.02 7.93
C LEU A 157 -34.29 12.01 9.09
N TYR A 158 -35.40 12.68 9.11
CA TYR A 158 -35.70 13.76 10.04
C TYR A 158 -36.72 13.32 11.10
N ALA A 159 -36.68 13.94 12.27
CA ALA A 159 -37.62 13.64 13.33
C ALA A 159 -39.00 14.21 12.98
N ALA A 160 -40.02 13.36 13.07
CA ALA A 160 -41.40 13.77 12.80
C ALA A 160 -41.85 14.86 13.79
N GLY A 161 -42.57 15.87 13.28
CA GLY A 161 -43.13 16.95 14.11
C GLY A 161 -42.11 18.00 14.55
N GLN A 162 -40.81 17.87 14.20
CA GLN A 162 -39.83 18.90 14.45
C GLN A 162 -39.65 19.82 13.22
N LEU A 163 -39.35 21.08 13.47
CA LEU A 163 -39.00 22.02 12.41
C LEU A 163 -37.56 21.71 11.98
N HIS A 164 -37.37 21.55 10.67
CA HIS A 164 -36.05 21.40 10.01
C HIS A 164 -35.93 22.43 8.89
N THR A 165 -34.72 22.85 8.60
CA THR A 165 -34.45 23.76 7.48
C THR A 165 -33.20 23.34 6.73
N ALA A 166 -33.13 23.67 5.43
CA ALA A 166 -31.98 23.36 4.58
C ALA A 166 -31.81 24.42 3.49
N ILE A 167 -30.56 24.80 3.24
CA ILE A 167 -30.14 25.55 2.06
C ILE A 167 -30.00 24.58 0.89
N LEU A 168 -30.78 24.76 -0.13
CA LEU A 168 -30.84 23.89 -1.29
C LEU A 168 -29.98 24.38 -2.47
N ASN A 169 -29.83 25.68 -2.56
CA ASN A 169 -28.93 26.34 -3.51
C ASN A 169 -28.39 27.63 -2.85
N PRO A 170 -27.05 27.76 -2.74
CA PRO A 170 -26.01 26.81 -3.21
C PRO A 170 -26.02 25.51 -2.42
N SER A 171 -25.77 24.39 -3.09
CA SER A 171 -25.66 23.09 -2.45
C SER A 171 -24.22 22.85 -1.99
N GLY A 172 -24.06 22.56 -0.69
CA GLY A 172 -22.75 22.26 -0.08
C GLY A 172 -21.87 23.48 0.19
N ASN A 173 -20.76 23.24 0.90
CA ASN A 173 -19.88 24.29 1.44
C ASN A 173 -18.72 24.72 0.52
N ASN A 174 -18.78 24.46 -0.79
CA ASN A 174 -17.66 24.74 -1.72
C ASN A 174 -18.01 25.76 -2.81
N SER A 175 -19.02 26.58 -2.61
CA SER A 175 -19.47 27.50 -3.67
C SER A 175 -18.54 28.69 -3.81
N ILE A 176 -17.93 28.80 -4.99
CA ILE A 176 -17.09 29.92 -5.39
C ILE A 176 -17.82 30.72 -6.47
N VAL A 177 -17.88 32.04 -6.29
CA VAL A 177 -18.56 32.96 -7.21
C VAL A 177 -17.63 34.08 -7.65
N GLN A 178 -17.98 34.79 -8.71
CA GLN A 178 -17.24 35.98 -9.15
C GLN A 178 -17.89 37.24 -8.58
N PRO A 179 -17.12 38.25 -8.21
CA PRO A 179 -17.69 39.59 -7.91
C PRO A 179 -18.51 40.08 -9.08
N GLY A 180 -19.67 40.70 -8.76
CA GLY A 180 -20.64 41.14 -9.76
C GLY A 180 -21.58 40.08 -10.29
N SER A 181 -21.38 38.78 -9.93
CA SER A 181 -22.29 37.70 -10.34
C SER A 181 -23.54 37.64 -9.45
N ASN A 182 -24.56 36.99 -9.99
CA ASN A 182 -25.80 36.68 -9.29
C ASN A 182 -25.90 35.20 -9.02
N LEU A 183 -26.43 34.82 -7.85
CA LEU A 183 -26.73 33.42 -7.50
C LEU A 183 -28.16 33.34 -6.99
N THR A 184 -28.98 32.47 -7.53
CA THR A 184 -30.33 32.23 -6.98
C THR A 184 -30.19 31.39 -5.70
N PHE A 185 -30.47 31.99 -4.56
CA PHE A 185 -30.58 31.30 -3.29
C PHE A 185 -31.92 30.55 -3.22
N VAL A 186 -31.94 29.33 -2.74
CA VAL A 186 -33.14 28.56 -2.43
C VAL A 186 -32.95 27.90 -1.05
N GLY A 187 -33.80 28.29 -0.12
CA GLY A 187 -33.93 27.67 1.20
C GLY A 187 -35.28 26.99 1.37
N ALA A 188 -35.35 25.98 2.21
CA ALA A 188 -36.58 25.28 2.53
C ALA A 188 -36.69 24.94 4.02
N ALA A 189 -37.96 24.78 4.49
CA ALA A 189 -38.27 24.26 5.80
C ALA A 189 -39.21 23.05 5.70
N SER A 190 -39.27 22.23 6.75
CA SER A 190 -40.13 21.02 6.81
C SER A 190 -41.60 21.34 7.02
N GLN A 191 -41.93 22.56 7.38
CA GLN A 191 -43.28 23.07 7.56
C GLN A 191 -43.35 24.58 7.29
N VAL A 192 -44.53 25.11 7.06
CA VAL A 192 -44.79 26.56 6.92
C VAL A 192 -44.35 27.27 8.18
N CYS A 193 -43.42 28.23 8.02
CA CYS A 193 -42.89 29.03 9.12
C CYS A 193 -42.40 30.40 8.58
N SER A 194 -41.91 31.25 9.46
CA SER A 194 -41.22 32.46 9.04
C SER A 194 -39.77 32.11 8.66
N LEU A 195 -39.41 32.30 7.41
CA LEU A 195 -38.06 32.11 6.89
C LEU A 195 -37.35 33.44 6.72
N SER A 196 -36.09 33.54 7.13
CA SER A 196 -35.23 34.69 6.84
C SER A 196 -33.87 34.24 6.35
N LEU A 197 -33.38 34.93 5.31
CA LEU A 197 -32.02 34.78 4.82
C LEU A 197 -31.16 35.91 5.36
N ARG A 198 -30.05 35.56 6.03
CA ARG A 198 -29.02 36.49 6.43
C ARG A 198 -27.79 36.32 5.58
N VAL A 199 -27.16 37.42 5.21
CA VAL A 199 -25.87 37.51 4.56
C VAL A 199 -24.93 38.30 5.44
N ASN A 200 -23.85 37.73 5.90
CA ASN A 200 -22.90 38.35 6.84
C ASN A 200 -23.61 38.97 8.05
N GLY A 201 -24.61 38.27 8.58
CA GLY A 201 -25.41 38.71 9.71
C GLY A 201 -26.61 39.63 9.38
N ALA A 202 -26.63 40.30 8.24
CA ALA A 202 -27.72 41.20 7.83
C ALA A 202 -28.88 40.42 7.17
N VAL A 203 -30.12 40.68 7.55
CA VAL A 203 -31.31 40.10 6.89
C VAL A 203 -31.47 40.73 5.51
N VAL A 204 -31.47 39.88 4.46
CA VAL A 204 -31.62 40.35 3.06
C VAL A 204 -32.95 39.94 2.44
N ALA A 205 -33.59 38.90 2.97
CA ALA A 205 -34.90 38.45 2.52
C ALA A 205 -35.69 37.76 3.66
N THR A 206 -37.04 37.87 3.60
CA THR A 206 -37.95 37.17 4.52
C THR A 206 -39.17 36.72 3.78
N THR A 207 -39.75 35.59 4.22
CA THR A 207 -41.03 35.11 3.73
C THR A 207 -41.75 34.28 4.81
N VAL A 208 -43.07 34.09 4.67
CA VAL A 208 -43.80 33.06 5.43
C VAL A 208 -44.17 31.95 4.45
N GLY A 209 -43.67 30.79 4.69
CA GLY A 209 -43.85 29.62 3.80
C GLY A 209 -42.94 28.48 4.21
N ASP A 210 -42.89 27.46 3.36
CA ASP A 210 -41.96 26.30 3.48
C ASP A 210 -40.74 26.43 2.57
N SER A 211 -40.61 27.51 1.80
CA SER A 211 -39.47 27.79 0.96
C SER A 211 -39.22 29.30 0.77
N LEU A 212 -37.96 29.67 0.59
CA LEU A 212 -37.51 31.04 0.35
C LEU A 212 -36.56 31.07 -0.86
N GLY A 213 -36.91 31.77 -1.91
CA GLY A 213 -36.07 32.06 -3.07
C GLY A 213 -35.63 33.50 -3.08
N TYR A 214 -34.36 33.74 -3.37
CA TYR A 214 -33.79 35.09 -3.43
C TYR A 214 -32.60 35.16 -4.41
N VAL A 215 -32.43 36.26 -5.13
CA VAL A 215 -31.27 36.47 -5.99
C VAL A 215 -30.23 37.24 -5.22
N LEU A 216 -29.16 36.54 -4.82
CA LEU A 216 -27.99 37.12 -4.17
C LEU A 216 -27.09 37.80 -5.18
N GLN A 217 -26.56 38.93 -4.79
CA GLN A 217 -25.50 39.67 -5.53
C GLN A 217 -24.24 39.73 -4.68
N PHE A 218 -23.08 39.60 -5.33
CA PHE A 218 -21.77 39.63 -4.70
C PHE A 218 -20.99 40.84 -5.20
N PRO A 219 -21.20 42.05 -4.66
CA PRO A 219 -20.62 43.27 -5.22
C PRO A 219 -19.09 43.36 -5.05
N GLN A 220 -18.54 42.66 -4.04
CA GLN A 220 -17.12 42.70 -3.72
C GLN A 220 -16.56 41.30 -3.54
N ALA A 221 -15.24 41.16 -3.65
CA ALA A 221 -14.52 39.96 -3.26
C ALA A 221 -14.54 39.79 -1.74
N GLY A 222 -14.66 38.55 -1.28
CA GLY A 222 -14.64 38.21 0.15
C GLY A 222 -15.49 36.99 0.48
N ASN A 223 -15.59 36.73 1.77
CA ASN A 223 -16.43 35.67 2.32
C ASN A 223 -17.85 36.16 2.52
N TYR A 224 -18.82 35.32 2.17
CA TYR A 224 -20.23 35.55 2.37
C TYR A 224 -20.81 34.41 3.19
N ASP A 225 -21.12 34.66 4.46
CA ASP A 225 -21.80 33.69 5.31
C ASP A 225 -23.31 33.82 5.09
N LEU A 226 -23.93 32.75 4.59
CA LEU A 226 -25.38 32.66 4.37
C LEU A 226 -26.00 31.87 5.50
N ILE A 227 -27.00 32.40 6.16
CA ILE A 227 -27.74 31.76 7.23
C ILE A 227 -29.24 31.77 6.86
N LEU A 228 -29.81 30.61 6.68
CA LEU A 228 -31.26 30.41 6.61
C LEU A 228 -31.78 30.16 8.00
N GLU A 229 -32.63 31.07 8.49
CA GLU A 229 -33.32 30.91 9.77
C GLU A 229 -34.78 30.56 9.52
N ALA A 230 -35.27 29.49 10.15
CA ALA A 230 -36.69 29.09 10.18
C ALA A 230 -37.22 29.29 11.58
N ASN A 231 -38.25 30.14 11.73
CA ASN A 231 -38.90 30.44 12.99
C ASN A 231 -40.36 29.95 12.94
N PRO A 232 -40.73 29.00 13.77
CA PRO A 232 -42.10 28.45 13.76
C PRO A 232 -43.12 29.41 14.33
N GLY A 233 -42.69 30.54 14.96
CA GLY A 233 -43.60 31.46 15.67
C GLY A 233 -44.09 30.93 17.02
N GLY A 234 -44.83 31.74 17.75
CA GLY A 234 -45.43 31.40 19.05
C GLY A 234 -44.46 31.50 20.24
N VAL A 235 -45.00 31.38 21.45
CA VAL A 235 -44.24 31.40 22.70
C VAL A 235 -43.50 30.09 22.86
N GLY A 236 -42.15 30.15 22.88
CA GLY A 236 -41.29 28.95 23.04
C GLY A 236 -40.86 28.27 21.73
N GLY A 237 -41.20 28.84 20.57
CA GLY A 237 -40.72 28.33 19.30
C GLY A 237 -39.18 28.42 19.14
N VAL A 238 -38.54 27.30 18.89
CA VAL A 238 -37.06 27.24 18.66
C VAL A 238 -36.75 27.60 17.23
N VAL A 239 -35.92 28.59 17.02
CA VAL A 239 -35.38 28.97 15.68
C VAL A 239 -34.37 27.95 15.24
N VAL A 240 -34.59 27.35 14.06
CA VAL A 240 -33.71 26.40 13.43
C VAL A 240 -32.92 27.11 12.33
N ARG A 241 -31.63 26.81 12.21
CA ARG A 241 -30.73 27.45 11.26
C ARG A 241 -29.99 26.42 10.41
N ASP A 242 -29.79 26.78 9.16
CA ASP A 242 -28.83 26.14 8.29
C ASP A 242 -27.87 27.19 7.74
N THR A 243 -26.58 26.85 7.61
CA THR A 243 -25.54 27.81 7.27
C THR A 243 -24.65 27.27 6.14
N THR A 244 -24.23 28.15 5.23
CA THR A 244 -23.25 27.85 4.22
C THR A 244 -22.36 29.07 3.96
N ARG A 245 -21.14 28.86 3.55
CA ARG A 245 -20.20 29.90 3.17
C ARG A 245 -19.95 29.90 1.68
N LEU A 246 -19.85 31.08 1.09
CA LEU A 246 -19.44 31.31 -0.30
C LEU A 246 -18.21 32.22 -0.30
N VAL A 247 -17.35 32.03 -1.30
CA VAL A 247 -16.22 32.94 -1.53
C VAL A 247 -16.39 33.64 -2.89
N ALA A 248 -16.50 34.94 -2.89
CA ALA A 248 -16.42 35.74 -4.11
C ALA A 248 -14.95 36.01 -4.43
N LEU A 249 -14.46 35.44 -5.54
CA LEU A 249 -13.05 35.52 -5.92
C LEU A 249 -12.76 36.82 -6.63
N GLY A 250 -12.12 37.77 -5.92
CA GLY A 250 -11.52 38.95 -6.56
C GLY A 250 -10.26 38.58 -7.35
N ASN A 251 -9.83 39.54 -8.18
CA ASN A 251 -8.54 39.47 -8.81
C ASN A 251 -7.43 39.35 -7.76
N GLN A 252 -6.50 38.46 -7.97
CA GLN A 252 -5.34 38.27 -7.10
C GLN A 252 -4.07 38.61 -7.88
N ALA A 253 -3.30 39.58 -7.37
CA ALA A 253 -1.99 39.87 -7.93
C ALA A 253 -1.07 38.66 -7.79
N ALA A 254 -0.28 38.40 -8.82
CA ALA A 254 0.71 37.34 -8.76
C ALA A 254 1.74 37.66 -7.66
N GLN A 255 2.11 36.60 -6.92
CA GLN A 255 3.10 36.69 -5.85
C GLN A 255 4.22 35.68 -6.14
N PRO A 256 5.50 36.11 -6.05
CA PRO A 256 6.59 35.18 -6.25
C PRO A 256 6.60 34.09 -5.20
N LEU A 257 7.02 32.89 -5.59
CA LEU A 257 7.26 31.80 -4.65
C LEU A 257 8.35 32.21 -3.65
N PRO A 258 8.16 32.04 -2.33
CA PRO A 258 9.20 32.35 -1.35
C PRO A 258 10.52 31.59 -1.67
N PRO A 259 11.69 32.21 -1.52
CA PRO A 259 12.95 31.56 -1.82
C PRO A 259 13.14 30.24 -1.05
N GLY A 260 13.64 29.22 -1.73
CA GLY A 260 13.88 27.90 -1.13
C GLY A 260 12.65 27.02 -0.96
N THR A 261 11.45 27.51 -1.34
CA THR A 261 10.22 26.72 -1.27
C THR A 261 10.22 25.61 -2.33
N VAL A 262 9.84 24.42 -1.91
CA VAL A 262 9.64 23.23 -2.75
C VAL A 262 8.22 22.73 -2.63
N GLU A 263 7.80 21.81 -3.50
CA GLU A 263 6.47 21.19 -3.45
C GLU A 263 6.18 20.56 -2.08
N GLY A 264 4.94 20.66 -1.59
CA GLY A 264 4.50 20.13 -0.31
C GLY A 264 4.66 21.11 0.85
N VAL A 265 4.82 20.58 2.05
CA VAL A 265 4.98 21.36 3.29
C VAL A 265 6.44 21.79 3.45
N ASN A 266 6.66 23.11 3.60
CA ASN A 266 7.96 23.68 3.95
C ASN A 266 7.88 24.21 5.39
N TYR A 267 8.52 23.53 6.33
CA TYR A 267 8.58 23.94 7.74
C TYR A 267 9.60 25.06 7.92
N ILE A 268 9.11 26.29 8.21
CA ILE A 268 9.96 27.47 8.43
C ILE A 268 10.47 27.50 9.87
N ASN A 269 9.58 27.13 10.80
CA ASN A 269 9.86 26.90 12.21
C ASN A 269 8.73 26.05 12.81
N ASP A 270 8.76 25.84 14.14
CA ASP A 270 7.81 24.97 14.84
C ASP A 270 6.35 25.43 14.81
N SER A 271 6.07 26.66 14.36
CA SER A 271 4.71 27.22 14.30
C SER A 271 4.34 27.87 12.97
N THR A 272 5.23 27.79 11.97
CA THR A 272 5.06 28.43 10.66
C THR A 272 5.42 27.45 9.54
N VAL A 273 4.51 27.31 8.57
CA VAL A 273 4.74 26.50 7.36
C VAL A 273 4.45 27.32 6.11
N VAL A 274 5.07 26.95 5.00
CA VAL A 274 4.66 27.33 3.65
C VAL A 274 4.21 26.07 2.92
N LEU A 275 2.93 26.02 2.55
CA LEU A 275 2.38 25.00 1.68
C LEU A 275 2.57 25.42 0.24
N ALA A 276 3.08 24.54 -0.62
CA ALA A 276 3.31 24.83 -2.03
C ALA A 276 2.84 23.70 -2.93
N LEU A 277 1.98 24.03 -3.88
CA LEU A 277 1.40 23.11 -4.85
C LEU A 277 1.82 23.53 -6.26
N TYR A 278 2.52 22.66 -6.98
CA TYR A 278 2.76 22.81 -8.41
C TYR A 278 1.56 22.28 -9.18
N ALA A 279 0.76 23.18 -9.76
CA ALA A 279 -0.48 22.85 -10.44
C ALA A 279 -0.72 23.77 -11.66
N PRO A 280 0.11 23.65 -12.71
CA PRO A 280 -0.07 24.46 -13.91
C PRO A 280 -1.44 24.21 -14.55
N LEU A 281 -1.96 25.25 -15.26
CA LEU A 281 -3.27 25.22 -15.93
C LEU A 281 -4.47 25.23 -14.98
N LYS A 282 -4.26 25.39 -13.68
CA LYS A 282 -5.34 25.63 -12.70
C LYS A 282 -5.55 27.11 -12.51
N GLN A 283 -6.74 27.51 -12.03
CA GLN A 283 -7.10 28.92 -11.90
C GLN A 283 -6.88 29.46 -10.49
N HIS A 284 -7.21 28.66 -9.48
CA HIS A 284 -7.07 28.99 -8.06
C HIS A 284 -7.03 27.72 -7.21
N ALA A 285 -6.47 27.85 -6.03
CA ALA A 285 -6.43 26.80 -5.02
C ALA A 285 -6.67 27.39 -3.61
N PHE A 286 -7.25 26.58 -2.74
CA PHE A 286 -7.45 26.87 -1.32
C PHE A 286 -6.85 25.75 -0.49
N VAL A 287 -6.42 26.07 0.72
CA VAL A 287 -6.10 25.08 1.74
C VAL A 287 -7.34 24.89 2.62
N LEU A 288 -7.78 23.64 2.76
CA LEU A 288 -8.89 23.25 3.61
C LEU A 288 -8.36 22.46 4.81
N GLY A 289 -9.01 22.64 5.96
CA GLY A 289 -8.66 21.92 7.18
C GLY A 289 -9.61 22.27 8.33
N PRO A 290 -9.31 21.79 9.56
CA PRO A 290 -10.13 22.12 10.73
C PRO A 290 -10.14 23.63 11.05
N PHE A 291 -9.17 24.39 10.59
CA PHE A 291 -9.04 25.85 10.79
C PHE A 291 -10.05 26.67 9.95
N ASN A 292 -10.75 26.07 9.01
CA ASN A 292 -11.80 26.69 8.19
C ASN A 292 -13.01 25.76 7.96
N ASP A 293 -13.23 24.80 8.88
CA ASP A 293 -14.34 23.84 8.82
C ASP A 293 -14.43 23.13 7.46
N TRP A 294 -13.27 22.84 6.84
CA TRP A 294 -13.16 22.18 5.53
C TRP A 294 -13.89 22.91 4.40
N SER A 295 -14.09 24.21 4.54
CA SER A 295 -14.76 25.08 3.57
C SER A 295 -13.81 26.11 3.00
N PRO A 296 -13.95 26.55 1.73
CA PRO A 296 -13.12 27.59 1.18
C PRO A 296 -13.32 28.89 1.98
N ASP A 297 -12.20 29.56 2.26
CA ASP A 297 -12.15 30.83 2.94
C ASP A 297 -11.08 31.70 2.29
N GLY A 298 -11.36 32.96 2.05
CA GLY A 298 -10.43 33.90 1.40
C GLY A 298 -9.08 34.03 2.07
N THR A 299 -9.01 33.84 3.41
CA THR A 299 -7.77 33.82 4.21
C THR A 299 -6.84 32.66 3.79
N TYR A 300 -7.43 31.54 3.40
CA TYR A 300 -6.71 30.32 3.01
C TYR A 300 -6.64 30.11 1.50
N ARG A 301 -6.97 31.16 0.72
CA ARG A 301 -6.72 31.19 -0.71
C ARG A 301 -5.22 31.23 -0.97
N MET A 302 -4.70 30.29 -1.74
CA MET A 302 -3.27 30.24 -2.07
C MET A 302 -2.88 31.38 -3.02
N ASN A 303 -1.71 31.99 -2.81
CA ASN A 303 -1.07 32.88 -3.75
C ASN A 303 -0.67 32.14 -5.01
N ARG A 304 -0.69 32.81 -6.16
CA ARG A 304 -0.34 32.26 -7.46
C ARG A 304 0.87 32.99 -8.06
N THR A 305 1.82 32.26 -8.62
CA THR A 305 2.96 32.84 -9.33
C THR A 305 2.56 33.46 -10.67
N ALA A 306 3.42 34.32 -11.22
CA ALA A 306 3.14 35.03 -12.48
C ALA A 306 2.97 34.08 -13.68
N ASP A 307 3.69 32.97 -13.72
CA ASP A 307 3.56 31.91 -14.71
C ASP A 307 2.32 31.03 -14.48
N SER A 308 1.58 31.25 -13.41
CA SER A 308 0.40 30.49 -13.00
C SER A 308 0.64 28.99 -12.80
N ALA A 309 1.89 28.58 -12.53
CA ALA A 309 2.25 27.19 -12.34
C ALA A 309 2.26 26.78 -10.87
N TRP A 310 2.53 27.71 -9.95
CA TRP A 310 2.63 27.44 -8.54
C TRP A 310 1.54 28.15 -7.73
N TYR A 311 1.07 27.43 -6.71
CA TYR A 311 0.19 27.95 -5.67
C TYR A 311 0.87 27.77 -4.33
N TRP A 312 0.84 28.81 -3.45
CA TRP A 312 1.49 28.74 -2.16
C TRP A 312 0.75 29.53 -1.10
N LEU A 313 0.82 29.07 0.15
CA LEU A 313 0.24 29.74 1.30
C LEU A 313 1.17 29.64 2.49
N ARG A 314 1.45 30.77 3.14
CA ARG A 314 2.13 30.82 4.42
C ARG A 314 1.09 30.76 5.54
N MET A 315 1.23 29.81 6.45
CA MET A 315 0.40 29.67 7.64
C MET A 315 1.27 29.85 8.88
N GLU A 316 0.82 30.72 9.80
CA GLU A 316 1.52 31.08 11.03
C GLU A 316 0.67 30.81 12.26
N GLY A 317 1.28 30.77 13.45
CA GLY A 317 0.57 30.55 14.71
C GLY A 317 0.07 29.11 14.90
N LEU A 318 0.66 28.16 14.19
CA LEU A 318 0.34 26.73 14.35
C LEU A 318 0.91 26.22 15.67
N THR A 319 0.22 25.26 16.29
CA THR A 319 0.67 24.65 17.55
C THR A 319 1.81 23.68 17.29
N PRO A 320 3.00 23.87 17.90
CA PRO A 320 4.12 22.95 17.76
C PRO A 320 3.78 21.53 18.21
N GLY A 321 4.18 20.54 17.42
CA GLY A 321 3.96 19.11 17.70
C GLY A 321 2.54 18.62 17.41
N GLN A 322 1.60 19.50 17.08
CA GLN A 322 0.25 19.09 16.72
C GLN A 322 0.18 18.59 15.28
N GLU A 323 -0.45 17.43 15.07
CA GLU A 323 -0.83 16.95 13.75
C GLU A 323 -2.04 17.73 13.23
N ILE A 324 -1.93 18.29 12.04
CA ILE A 324 -2.95 19.13 11.42
C ILE A 324 -3.32 18.53 10.06
N PRO A 325 -4.53 17.98 9.92
CA PRO A 325 -5.00 17.44 8.64
C PRO A 325 -5.38 18.59 7.69
N TYR A 326 -5.08 18.44 6.41
CA TYR A 326 -5.40 19.41 5.37
C TYR A 326 -5.58 18.79 3.99
N GLN A 327 -6.25 19.53 3.10
CA GLN A 327 -6.40 19.21 1.67
C GLN A 327 -6.29 20.49 0.83
N TYR A 328 -6.10 20.32 -0.46
CA TYR A 328 -6.26 21.39 -1.44
C TYR A 328 -7.64 21.30 -2.12
N LEU A 329 -8.30 22.44 -2.27
CA LEU A 329 -9.46 22.60 -3.15
C LEU A 329 -9.02 23.38 -4.38
N VAL A 330 -8.96 22.70 -5.53
CA VAL A 330 -8.50 23.27 -6.78
C VAL A 330 -9.70 23.56 -7.69
N ASN A 331 -9.71 24.74 -8.30
CA ASN A 331 -10.79 25.21 -9.18
C ASN A 331 -12.20 25.12 -8.55
N GLY A 332 -12.30 25.16 -7.21
CA GLY A 332 -13.56 25.15 -6.49
C GLY A 332 -14.30 23.81 -6.42
N SER A 333 -13.85 22.79 -7.10
CA SER A 333 -14.54 21.49 -7.16
C SER A 333 -13.66 20.29 -6.85
N GLN A 334 -12.37 20.38 -7.11
CA GLN A 334 -11.47 19.25 -7.01
C GLN A 334 -10.76 19.26 -5.65
N ARG A 335 -11.16 18.38 -4.73
CA ARG A 335 -10.48 18.13 -3.46
C ARG A 335 -9.39 17.10 -3.68
N VAL A 336 -8.18 17.43 -3.30
CA VAL A 336 -7.04 16.51 -3.40
C VAL A 336 -6.14 16.64 -2.17
N ALA A 337 -5.52 15.54 -1.77
CA ALA A 337 -4.43 15.57 -0.81
C ALA A 337 -3.19 16.25 -1.42
N ASP A 338 -2.24 16.61 -0.60
CA ASP A 338 -0.94 17.10 -1.07
C ASP A 338 -0.16 15.94 -1.72
N PRO A 339 0.24 16.05 -2.99
CA PRO A 339 1.02 15.01 -3.67
C PRO A 339 2.35 14.68 -3.00
N PHE A 340 2.87 15.60 -2.18
CA PHE A 340 4.14 15.48 -1.48
C PHE A 340 3.95 15.24 0.03
N ALA A 341 2.77 14.79 0.44
CA ALA A 341 2.50 14.44 1.84
C ALA A 341 3.40 13.30 2.31
N ILE A 342 3.92 13.44 3.53
CA ILE A 342 4.69 12.39 4.23
C ILE A 342 3.81 11.53 5.14
N LYS A 343 2.59 11.97 5.41
CA LYS A 343 1.55 11.25 6.15
C LYS A 343 0.18 11.61 5.60
N ILE A 344 -0.68 10.62 5.48
CA ILE A 344 -2.05 10.77 5.00
C ILE A 344 -3.06 10.09 5.94
N LEU A 345 -4.34 10.44 5.77
CA LEU A 345 -5.47 9.73 6.35
C LEU A 345 -6.37 9.24 5.22
N ASP A 346 -6.64 7.93 5.21
CA ASP A 346 -7.52 7.28 4.24
C ASP A 346 -8.85 6.90 4.91
N PRO A 347 -9.99 7.51 4.50
CA PRO A 347 -11.30 7.24 5.11
C PRO A 347 -11.76 5.79 4.92
N SER A 348 -11.24 5.11 3.90
CA SER A 348 -11.68 3.76 3.55
C SER A 348 -10.90 2.69 4.30
N ASN A 349 -9.61 2.90 4.55
CA ASN A 349 -8.69 1.85 4.97
C ASN A 349 -8.12 2.05 6.39
N ASP A 350 -7.89 3.28 6.86
CA ASP A 350 -7.24 3.56 8.16
C ASP A 350 -7.97 2.93 9.36
N ARG A 351 -9.30 2.88 9.30
CA ARG A 351 -10.14 2.26 10.34
C ARG A 351 -9.87 0.77 10.59
N PHE A 352 -9.22 0.10 9.65
CA PHE A 352 -8.85 -1.31 9.76
C PHE A 352 -7.41 -1.50 10.26
N ILE A 353 -6.65 -0.42 10.47
CA ILE A 353 -5.30 -0.47 11.02
C ILE A 353 -5.41 -0.56 12.55
N PRO A 354 -4.94 -1.66 13.18
CA PRO A 354 -5.02 -1.80 14.62
C PRO A 354 -4.16 -0.76 15.35
N ALA A 355 -4.61 -0.28 16.51
CA ALA A 355 -3.81 0.61 17.36
C ALA A 355 -2.48 -0.02 17.81
N THR A 356 -2.36 -1.35 17.80
CA THR A 356 -1.09 -2.04 18.02
C THR A 356 -0.10 -1.90 16.87
N THR A 357 -0.58 -1.65 15.66
CA THR A 357 0.25 -1.38 14.47
C THR A 357 0.58 0.10 14.38
N TYR A 358 -0.43 0.97 14.47
CA TYR A 358 -0.22 2.41 14.44
C TYR A 358 -0.88 3.05 15.68
N PRO A 359 -0.14 3.19 16.79
CA PRO A 359 -0.66 3.84 17.98
C PRO A 359 -1.01 5.32 17.73
N ASN A 360 -2.14 5.76 18.25
CA ASN A 360 -2.58 7.16 18.15
C ASN A 360 -2.72 7.68 16.70
N LEU A 361 -3.11 6.81 15.77
CA LEU A 361 -3.45 7.27 14.44
C LEU A 361 -4.56 8.32 14.53
N LEU A 362 -4.32 9.49 13.94
CA LEU A 362 -5.30 10.57 13.95
C LEU A 362 -6.62 10.09 13.32
N PRO A 363 -7.76 10.27 13.98
CA PRO A 363 -9.04 9.88 13.40
C PRO A 363 -9.33 10.69 12.14
N TYR A 364 -9.94 10.04 11.15
CA TYR A 364 -10.33 10.73 9.93
C TYR A 364 -11.30 11.88 10.25
N PRO A 365 -11.05 13.12 9.76
CA PRO A 365 -11.84 14.29 10.13
C PRO A 365 -13.26 14.23 9.56
N THR A 366 -14.22 14.78 10.30
CA THR A 366 -15.58 15.04 9.81
C THR A 366 -15.58 16.32 8.95
N GLY A 367 -16.51 16.42 8.00
CA GLY A 367 -16.69 17.62 7.16
C GLY A 367 -15.88 17.61 5.86
N THR A 368 -15.13 16.54 5.60
CA THR A 368 -14.39 16.37 4.35
C THR A 368 -14.56 14.96 3.78
N SER A 369 -14.01 14.73 2.58
CA SER A 369 -14.03 13.44 1.88
C SER A 369 -12.71 13.25 1.12
N GLY A 370 -12.45 11.99 0.70
CA GLY A 370 -11.21 11.62 0.01
C GLY A 370 -10.01 11.57 0.96
N ILE A 371 -8.82 11.35 0.40
CA ILE A 371 -7.59 11.26 1.21
C ILE A 371 -7.20 12.65 1.71
N VAL A 372 -6.75 12.70 2.97
CA VAL A 372 -6.34 13.93 3.67
C VAL A 372 -4.87 13.86 4.01
N SER A 373 -4.12 14.92 3.72
CA SER A 373 -2.71 15.06 4.13
C SER A 373 -2.60 15.51 5.58
N VAL A 374 -1.51 15.16 6.25
CA VAL A 374 -1.21 15.63 7.61
C VAL A 374 0.13 16.35 7.63
N MET A 375 0.16 17.55 8.21
CA MET A 375 1.38 18.28 8.55
C MET A 375 1.55 18.33 10.07
N GLN A 376 2.82 18.36 10.53
CA GLN A 376 3.14 18.44 11.96
C GLN A 376 4.32 19.39 12.17
N PRO A 377 4.07 20.70 12.32
CA PRO A 377 5.12 21.67 12.67
C PRO A 377 5.73 21.32 14.04
N GLY A 378 7.05 21.42 14.17
CA GLY A 378 7.73 21.10 15.44
C GLY A 378 7.66 19.59 15.81
N ALA A 379 7.48 18.70 14.83
CA ALA A 379 7.56 17.26 15.07
C ALA A 379 8.93 16.88 15.64
N PRO A 380 9.01 16.03 16.70
CA PRO A 380 10.29 15.60 17.23
C PRO A 380 11.07 14.81 16.19
N ALA A 381 12.33 15.17 16.00
CA ALA A 381 13.21 14.41 15.14
C ALA A 381 13.50 13.02 15.71
N TYR A 382 13.59 11.99 14.86
CA TYR A 382 14.01 10.67 15.29
C TYR A 382 15.46 10.69 15.76
N ALA A 383 15.72 10.11 16.94
CA ALA A 383 17.03 10.09 17.55
C ALA A 383 17.82 8.86 17.08
N TRP A 384 18.56 9.00 15.98
CA TRP A 384 19.39 7.94 15.42
C TRP A 384 20.49 7.50 16.38
N GLN A 385 20.60 6.19 16.61
CA GLN A 385 21.59 5.60 17.51
C GLN A 385 22.87 5.19 16.76
N ASN A 386 22.75 4.77 15.52
CA ASN A 386 23.85 4.23 14.71
C ASN A 386 24.24 5.19 13.59
N THR A 387 25.04 6.21 13.94
CA THR A 387 25.44 7.28 12.99
C THR A 387 26.74 7.00 12.26
N GLY A 388 27.51 5.99 12.68
CA GLY A 388 28.83 5.62 12.13
C GLY A 388 28.77 4.47 11.09
N PHE A 389 27.60 4.06 10.66
CA PHE A 389 27.45 2.96 9.70
C PHE A 389 28.17 3.24 8.37
N GLN A 390 28.87 2.23 7.87
CA GLN A 390 29.54 2.25 6.55
C GLN A 390 28.91 1.20 5.65
N ARG A 391 28.51 1.60 4.47
CA ARG A 391 27.92 0.70 3.46
C ARG A 391 28.93 -0.36 3.03
N PRO A 392 28.50 -1.64 2.94
CA PRO A 392 29.33 -2.71 2.36
C PRO A 392 29.78 -2.42 0.92
N ASP A 393 30.91 -2.98 0.52
CA ASP A 393 31.36 -2.98 -0.89
C ASP A 393 30.26 -3.60 -1.78
N PRO A 394 29.79 -2.94 -2.83
CA PRO A 394 28.76 -3.47 -3.72
C PRO A 394 29.05 -4.88 -4.26
N ARG A 395 30.33 -5.24 -4.48
CA ARG A 395 30.75 -6.55 -4.98
C ARG A 395 30.54 -7.69 -3.97
N LYS A 396 30.42 -7.34 -2.68
CA LYS A 396 30.27 -8.27 -1.54
C LYS A 396 28.88 -8.23 -0.94
N LEU A 397 27.90 -7.64 -1.63
CA LEU A 397 26.53 -7.60 -1.15
C LEU A 397 25.90 -9.00 -1.15
N VAL A 398 25.36 -9.35 0.01
CA VAL A 398 24.43 -10.44 0.24
C VAL A 398 23.12 -9.79 0.62
N THR A 399 22.30 -9.53 -0.40
CA THR A 399 21.03 -8.83 -0.25
C THR A 399 19.92 -9.84 0.06
N TYR A 400 19.09 -9.52 1.03
CA TYR A 400 17.90 -10.30 1.36
C TYR A 400 16.67 -9.49 0.99
N GLU A 401 15.95 -9.92 -0.02
CA GLU A 401 14.68 -9.33 -0.44
C GLU A 401 13.58 -9.78 0.52
N LEU A 402 12.80 -8.83 1.04
CA LEU A 402 11.83 -9.09 2.09
C LEU A 402 10.55 -8.30 1.88
N HIS A 403 9.41 -8.99 1.99
CA HIS A 403 8.09 -8.41 2.06
C HIS A 403 7.56 -8.46 3.50
N VAL A 404 7.35 -7.31 4.14
CA VAL A 404 6.96 -7.21 5.56
C VAL A 404 5.72 -8.04 5.89
N ARG A 405 4.70 -8.01 5.03
CA ARG A 405 3.45 -8.77 5.17
C ARG A 405 3.66 -10.29 5.23
N ASP A 406 4.55 -10.80 4.38
CA ASP A 406 4.73 -12.25 4.16
C ASP A 406 5.97 -12.80 4.90
N PHE A 407 6.70 -11.95 5.62
CA PHE A 407 7.86 -12.33 6.42
C PHE A 407 7.53 -12.47 7.91
N VAL A 408 6.73 -11.56 8.47
CA VAL A 408 6.29 -11.64 9.87
C VAL A 408 4.77 -11.67 9.97
N GLY A 409 4.23 -12.59 10.76
CA GLY A 409 2.78 -12.79 10.90
C GLY A 409 2.03 -11.55 11.41
N SER A 410 2.72 -10.67 12.13
CA SER A 410 2.16 -9.39 12.59
C SER A 410 2.10 -8.31 11.52
N ARG A 411 2.81 -8.46 10.40
CA ARG A 411 2.92 -7.49 9.31
C ARG A 411 3.51 -6.14 9.75
N ARG A 412 4.42 -6.09 10.77
CA ARG A 412 4.92 -4.84 11.36
C ARG A 412 6.43 -4.72 11.27
N TYR A 413 6.94 -3.51 10.98
CA TYR A 413 8.38 -3.18 10.99
C TYR A 413 9.05 -3.60 12.30
N LYS A 414 8.40 -3.38 13.44
CA LYS A 414 8.92 -3.71 14.76
C LYS A 414 9.27 -5.19 14.90
N HIS A 415 8.47 -6.09 14.31
CA HIS A 415 8.73 -7.53 14.40
C HIS A 415 9.69 -8.03 13.31
N VAL A 416 9.93 -7.24 12.25
CA VAL A 416 11.08 -7.48 11.37
C VAL A 416 12.38 -7.24 12.12
N MET A 417 12.45 -6.23 13.00
CA MET A 417 13.63 -5.98 13.87
C MET A 417 13.99 -7.19 14.74
N ASP A 418 13.00 -7.92 15.24
CA ASP A 418 13.20 -9.12 16.05
C ASP A 418 13.91 -10.25 15.28
N SER A 419 13.82 -10.21 13.93
CA SER A 419 14.44 -11.20 13.03
C SER A 419 15.82 -10.79 12.50
N LEU A 420 16.33 -9.62 12.86
CA LEU A 420 17.62 -9.14 12.33
C LEU A 420 18.80 -10.01 12.75
N GLY A 421 18.76 -10.62 13.93
CA GLY A 421 19.76 -11.58 14.35
C GLY A 421 19.82 -12.80 13.43
N TYR A 422 18.68 -13.34 12.98
CA TYR A 422 18.59 -14.42 12.00
C TYR A 422 19.26 -14.03 10.68
N LEU A 423 18.94 -12.83 10.15
CA LEU A 423 19.54 -12.31 8.91
C LEU A 423 21.05 -12.10 9.05
N GLN A 424 21.50 -11.57 10.20
CA GLN A 424 22.93 -11.38 10.48
C GLN A 424 23.69 -12.71 10.48
N SER A 425 23.11 -13.76 11.10
CA SER A 425 23.71 -15.11 11.12
C SER A 425 23.70 -15.78 9.78
N LEU A 426 22.65 -15.53 8.98
CA LEU A 426 22.61 -15.99 7.59
C LEU A 426 23.76 -15.35 6.77
N GLY A 427 24.39 -14.30 7.26
CA GLY A 427 25.44 -13.58 6.56
C GLY A 427 24.93 -12.41 5.70
N VAL A 428 23.66 -12.04 5.82
CA VAL A 428 23.06 -10.89 5.13
C VAL A 428 23.76 -9.61 5.56
N ASN A 429 24.08 -8.75 4.62
CA ASN A 429 24.64 -7.41 4.85
C ASN A 429 23.88 -6.29 4.09
N CYS A 430 22.80 -6.65 3.42
CA CYS A 430 21.88 -5.71 2.79
C CYS A 430 20.44 -6.25 2.88
N LEU A 431 19.51 -5.46 3.41
CA LEU A 431 18.09 -5.75 3.45
C LEU A 431 17.40 -4.94 2.35
N SER A 432 16.76 -5.61 1.40
CA SER A 432 15.93 -4.98 0.36
C SER A 432 14.46 -5.12 0.76
N LEU A 433 13.85 -4.03 1.18
CA LEU A 433 12.42 -4.01 1.53
C LEU A 433 11.60 -3.81 0.26
N MET A 434 10.65 -4.72 -0.03
CA MET A 434 9.62 -4.49 -1.03
C MET A 434 8.85 -3.20 -0.70
N PRO A 435 8.11 -2.58 -1.64
CA PRO A 435 7.65 -1.21 -1.49
C PRO A 435 6.93 -0.94 -0.19
N VAL A 436 7.36 0.11 0.51
CA VAL A 436 6.84 0.57 1.81
C VAL A 436 6.15 1.93 1.72
N ASN A 437 6.02 2.48 0.51
CA ASN A 437 5.28 3.71 0.27
C ASN A 437 3.78 3.46 0.41
N GLU A 438 3.02 4.49 0.83
CA GLU A 438 1.55 4.40 0.87
C GLU A 438 0.99 3.93 -0.47
N PHE A 439 0.32 2.79 -0.44
CA PHE A 439 -0.32 2.13 -1.55
C PHE A 439 -1.85 2.08 -1.37
N GLU A 440 -2.60 1.75 -2.42
CA GLU A 440 -4.05 1.62 -2.32
C GLU A 440 -4.43 0.37 -1.50
N GLY A 441 -5.17 0.57 -0.40
CA GLY A 441 -5.58 -0.48 0.53
C GLY A 441 -4.58 -0.73 1.67
N ASN A 442 -4.80 -1.78 2.48
CA ASN A 442 -3.92 -2.19 3.58
C ASN A 442 -3.26 -3.55 3.35
N ASP A 443 -3.47 -4.16 2.20
CA ASP A 443 -2.95 -5.49 1.84
C ASP A 443 -2.51 -5.49 0.39
N SER A 444 -1.21 -5.32 0.16
CA SER A 444 -0.62 -5.23 -1.18
C SER A 444 0.85 -5.67 -1.15
N TRP A 445 1.42 -5.95 -2.31
CA TRP A 445 2.86 -6.01 -2.52
C TRP A 445 3.52 -4.61 -2.53
N GLY A 446 2.69 -3.53 -2.63
CA GLY A 446 3.15 -2.14 -2.66
C GLY A 446 3.41 -1.58 -4.07
N TYR A 447 3.22 -2.37 -5.14
CA TYR A 447 3.40 -1.89 -6.52
C TYR A 447 2.19 -1.11 -7.08
N ASN A 448 1.31 -0.67 -6.20
CA ASN A 448 0.18 0.23 -6.48
C ASN A 448 0.28 1.54 -5.67
N PRO A 449 1.40 2.31 -5.78
CA PRO A 449 1.65 3.46 -4.93
C PRO A 449 0.71 4.62 -5.24
N SER A 450 0.34 5.35 -4.21
CA SER A 450 -0.44 6.60 -4.29
C SER A 450 0.33 7.80 -3.78
N PHE A 451 1.15 7.63 -2.71
CA PHE A 451 1.96 8.70 -2.11
C PHE A 451 3.40 8.25 -1.92
N HIS A 452 4.29 8.76 -2.75
CA HIS A 452 5.68 8.29 -2.84
C HIS A 452 6.59 8.73 -1.69
N LEU A 453 6.16 9.70 -0.85
CA LEU A 453 6.93 10.18 0.29
C LEU A 453 6.38 9.70 1.64
N ALA A 454 5.19 9.14 1.68
CA ALA A 454 4.58 8.63 2.89
C ALA A 454 4.91 7.14 3.10
N ALA A 455 5.29 6.77 4.32
CA ALA A 455 5.41 5.37 4.71
C ALA A 455 4.04 4.76 4.97
N ASP A 456 3.79 3.54 4.48
CA ASP A 456 2.50 2.87 4.62
C ASP A 456 2.20 2.52 6.09
N LYS A 457 1.05 2.99 6.56
CA LYS A 457 0.60 2.85 7.94
C LYS A 457 0.25 1.42 8.34
N ALA A 458 -0.03 0.55 7.35
CA ALA A 458 -0.37 -0.86 7.62
C ALA A 458 0.82 -1.64 8.19
N TYR A 459 2.06 -1.16 8.03
CA TYR A 459 3.26 -1.78 8.57
C TYR A 459 3.78 -1.14 9.87
N GLY A 460 3.28 0.02 10.26
CA GLY A 460 3.70 0.74 11.46
C GLY A 460 3.89 2.24 11.25
N THR A 461 4.46 2.89 12.26
CA THR A 461 4.75 4.32 12.21
C THR A 461 6.03 4.61 11.41
N GLU A 462 6.20 5.88 11.01
CA GLU A 462 7.47 6.35 10.42
C GLU A 462 8.67 6.06 11.32
N ASN A 463 8.50 6.21 12.64
CA ASN A 463 9.55 5.94 13.61
C ASN A 463 9.85 4.44 13.74
N ASP A 464 8.87 3.54 13.53
CA ASP A 464 9.12 2.10 13.50
C ASP A 464 9.98 1.72 12.28
N LEU A 465 9.75 2.33 11.12
CA LEU A 465 10.59 2.13 9.94
C LEU A 465 12.00 2.71 10.15
N LYS A 466 12.12 3.92 10.72
CA LYS A 466 13.42 4.51 11.07
C LYS A 466 14.17 3.65 12.09
N ALA A 467 13.47 3.07 13.07
CA ALA A 467 14.05 2.17 14.05
C ALA A 467 14.53 0.85 13.43
N LEU A 468 13.80 0.31 12.45
CA LEU A 468 14.24 -0.87 11.68
C LEU A 468 15.54 -0.56 10.94
N ILE A 469 15.62 0.56 10.24
CA ILE A 469 16.82 0.98 9.50
C ILE A 469 18.00 1.19 10.46
N ASP A 470 17.78 1.91 11.54
CA ASP A 470 18.81 2.16 12.59
C ASP A 470 19.32 0.84 13.20
N SER A 471 18.41 -0.10 13.46
CA SER A 471 18.76 -1.43 13.97
C SER A 471 19.53 -2.29 12.96
N CYS A 472 19.23 -2.15 11.68
CA CYS A 472 20.01 -2.76 10.59
C CYS A 472 21.43 -2.20 10.56
N HIS A 473 21.58 -0.87 10.60
CA HIS A 473 22.88 -0.19 10.63
C HIS A 473 23.73 -0.63 11.82
N GLY A 474 23.12 -0.77 13.03
CA GLY A 474 23.79 -1.27 14.22
C GLY A 474 24.33 -2.70 14.09
N ARG A 475 23.85 -3.47 13.12
CA ARG A 475 24.29 -4.84 12.81
C ARG A 475 25.15 -4.93 11.55
N GLY A 476 25.53 -3.81 10.95
CA GLY A 476 26.30 -3.78 9.72
C GLY A 476 25.49 -4.19 8.47
N ILE A 477 24.17 -4.05 8.50
CA ILE A 477 23.24 -4.37 7.41
C ILE A 477 22.77 -3.06 6.77
N ALA A 478 23.05 -2.86 5.49
CA ALA A 478 22.51 -1.77 4.69
C ALA A 478 21.01 -1.98 4.42
N VAL A 479 20.27 -0.90 4.19
CA VAL A 479 18.86 -0.98 3.83
C VAL A 479 18.61 -0.33 2.47
N VAL A 480 18.01 -1.08 1.56
CA VAL A 480 17.57 -0.64 0.23
C VAL A 480 16.05 -0.68 0.19
N LEU A 481 15.44 0.39 -0.32
CA LEU A 481 13.99 0.40 -0.59
C LEU A 481 13.71 0.06 -2.05
N ASP A 482 12.74 -0.79 -2.25
CA ASP A 482 12.12 -0.96 -3.55
C ASP A 482 11.16 0.20 -3.80
N VAL A 483 11.37 0.95 -4.88
CA VAL A 483 10.60 2.17 -5.18
C VAL A 483 9.95 2.09 -6.56
N VAL A 484 8.65 2.30 -6.56
CA VAL A 484 7.83 2.27 -7.76
C VAL A 484 7.70 3.67 -8.31
N MET A 485 8.55 4.01 -9.28
CA MET A 485 8.54 5.32 -9.94
C MET A 485 8.24 5.23 -11.44
N ASN A 486 7.88 4.05 -11.95
CA ASN A 486 7.41 3.87 -13.32
C ASN A 486 5.97 4.37 -13.50
N HIS A 487 5.15 4.20 -12.48
CA HIS A 487 3.72 4.52 -12.50
C HIS A 487 3.19 4.95 -11.13
N ALA A 488 1.95 5.48 -11.11
CA ALA A 488 1.16 5.69 -9.90
C ALA A 488 -0.29 5.26 -10.12
N PHE A 489 -1.00 4.93 -9.04
CA PHE A 489 -2.39 4.50 -9.11
C PHE A 489 -3.39 5.65 -8.99
N GLY A 490 -4.69 5.33 -9.06
CA GLY A 490 -5.76 6.33 -9.21
C GLY A 490 -5.98 7.22 -7.99
N GLN A 491 -5.63 6.76 -6.79
CA GLN A 491 -5.69 7.58 -5.58
C GLN A 491 -4.59 8.65 -5.51
N SER A 492 -3.55 8.57 -6.37
CA SER A 492 -2.51 9.58 -6.42
C SER A 492 -3.05 10.96 -6.79
N PRO A 493 -2.83 12.00 -5.98
CA PRO A 493 -3.25 13.36 -6.30
C PRO A 493 -2.66 13.88 -7.61
N LEU A 494 -1.48 13.40 -8.02
CA LEU A 494 -0.84 13.73 -9.30
C LEU A 494 -1.69 13.26 -10.48
N ALA A 495 -2.32 12.08 -10.39
CA ALA A 495 -3.23 11.58 -11.41
C ALA A 495 -4.56 12.35 -11.37
N GLN A 496 -5.12 12.54 -10.17
CA GLN A 496 -6.41 13.19 -9.98
C GLN A 496 -6.43 14.63 -10.50
N LEU A 497 -5.34 15.40 -10.30
CA LEU A 497 -5.26 16.80 -10.72
C LEU A 497 -5.43 17.00 -12.23
N TRP A 498 -5.00 16.07 -13.05
CA TRP A 498 -5.13 16.12 -14.52
C TRP A 498 -5.72 14.83 -15.04
N TRP A 499 -7.02 14.62 -14.77
CA TRP A 499 -7.75 13.42 -15.19
C TRP A 499 -8.68 13.66 -16.36
N ASP A 500 -8.61 12.82 -17.38
CA ASP A 500 -9.55 12.76 -18.50
C ASP A 500 -10.63 11.72 -18.15
N ALA A 501 -11.70 12.17 -17.51
CA ALA A 501 -12.78 11.30 -17.05
C ALA A 501 -13.51 10.61 -18.21
N ALA A 502 -13.57 11.23 -19.40
CA ALA A 502 -14.23 10.66 -20.56
C ALA A 502 -13.51 9.42 -21.09
N ASN A 503 -12.19 9.38 -20.97
CA ASN A 503 -11.35 8.28 -21.44
C ASN A 503 -10.75 7.45 -20.29
N ASN A 504 -11.08 7.76 -19.03
CA ASN A 504 -10.59 7.10 -17.82
C ASN A 504 -9.06 6.96 -17.80
N ARG A 505 -8.34 8.07 -17.97
CA ARG A 505 -6.87 8.11 -18.05
C ARG A 505 -6.33 9.48 -17.68
N PRO A 506 -5.02 9.65 -17.47
CA PRO A 506 -4.42 10.98 -17.33
C PRO A 506 -4.71 11.85 -18.56
N ALA A 507 -4.99 13.13 -18.33
CA ALA A 507 -5.24 14.09 -19.39
C ALA A 507 -3.96 14.37 -20.18
N ALA A 508 -4.12 14.72 -21.47
CA ALA A 508 -3.00 14.98 -22.38
C ALA A 508 -2.11 16.17 -21.95
N ASN A 509 -2.62 17.05 -21.08
CA ASN A 509 -1.90 18.17 -20.51
C ASN A 509 -1.38 17.89 -19.09
N SER A 510 -1.37 16.63 -18.63
CA SER A 510 -0.75 16.26 -17.36
C SER A 510 0.74 16.58 -17.41
N PRO A 511 1.30 17.28 -16.40
CA PRO A 511 2.74 17.51 -16.33
C PRO A 511 3.52 16.28 -15.85
N TYR A 512 2.84 15.22 -15.41
CA TYR A 512 3.49 14.06 -14.80
C TYR A 512 3.32 12.77 -15.61
N PHE A 513 2.16 12.54 -16.23
CA PHE A 513 1.81 11.26 -16.82
C PHE A 513 1.62 11.32 -18.34
N ASN A 514 1.87 10.19 -18.97
CA ASN A 514 1.48 9.92 -20.33
C ASN A 514 -0.01 9.54 -20.37
N PRO A 515 -0.81 10.05 -21.35
CA PRO A 515 -2.21 9.62 -21.50
C PRO A 515 -2.34 8.15 -21.92
N VAL A 516 -1.31 7.63 -22.58
CA VAL A 516 -1.20 6.23 -23.00
C VAL A 516 0.22 5.79 -22.67
N PRO A 517 0.40 4.63 -22.02
CA PRO A 517 1.71 4.10 -21.70
C PRO A 517 2.61 3.97 -22.93
N LYS A 518 3.91 4.10 -22.75
CA LYS A 518 4.91 3.99 -23.83
C LYS A 518 5.40 2.57 -24.05
N HIS A 519 5.08 1.65 -23.15
CA HIS A 519 5.56 0.26 -23.15
C HIS A 519 4.49 -0.71 -22.65
N ASP A 520 4.70 -2.01 -22.92
CA ASP A 520 3.92 -3.10 -22.34
C ASP A 520 4.26 -3.23 -20.83
N PHE A 521 3.50 -4.08 -20.13
CA PHE A 521 3.64 -4.33 -18.67
C PHE A 521 3.40 -3.11 -17.76
N ASN A 522 2.78 -2.04 -18.27
CA ASN A 522 2.32 -0.96 -17.41
C ASN A 522 1.09 -1.39 -16.63
N VAL A 523 1.10 -1.16 -15.31
CA VAL A 523 0.02 -1.58 -14.39
C VAL A 523 -0.73 -0.40 -13.75
N GLY A 524 -0.32 0.84 -14.01
CA GLY A 524 -0.93 2.06 -13.49
C GLY A 524 -0.86 3.22 -14.49
N ASN A 525 -0.89 4.45 -13.99
CA ASN A 525 -0.68 5.64 -14.81
C ASN A 525 0.81 5.82 -15.07
N ASP A 526 1.23 5.77 -16.32
CA ASP A 526 2.63 5.80 -16.77
C ASP A 526 3.25 7.20 -16.62
N PHE A 527 4.35 7.32 -15.86
CA PHE A 527 5.05 8.58 -15.70
C PHE A 527 5.81 9.00 -16.96
N ASN A 528 5.72 10.29 -17.30
CA ASN A 528 6.59 10.92 -18.29
C ASN A 528 7.91 11.35 -17.66
N HIS A 529 8.95 10.52 -17.72
CA HIS A 529 10.24 10.78 -17.09
C HIS A 529 11.09 11.85 -17.79
N GLU A 530 10.72 12.30 -18.98
CA GLU A 530 11.33 13.44 -19.63
C GLU A 530 10.71 14.77 -19.18
N SER A 531 9.54 14.73 -18.53
CA SER A 531 8.95 15.93 -17.95
C SER A 531 9.76 16.50 -16.79
N PRO A 532 10.04 17.82 -16.77
CA PRO A 532 10.68 18.46 -15.63
C PRO A 532 9.95 18.28 -14.31
N ALA A 533 8.62 18.16 -14.32
CA ALA A 533 7.82 17.94 -13.11
C ALA A 533 8.07 16.55 -12.53
N THR A 534 8.05 15.51 -13.38
CA THR A 534 8.37 14.14 -12.96
C THR A 534 9.82 14.02 -12.47
N GLN A 535 10.76 14.71 -13.12
CA GLN A 535 12.15 14.74 -12.69
C GLN A 535 12.33 15.37 -11.31
N ARG A 536 11.60 16.47 -11.01
CA ARG A 536 11.59 17.04 -9.66
C ARG A 536 10.96 16.10 -8.64
N LEU A 537 9.85 15.46 -8.99
CA LEU A 537 9.21 14.46 -8.13
C LEU A 537 10.21 13.34 -7.78
N LEU A 538 10.85 12.72 -8.78
CA LEU A 538 11.84 11.67 -8.58
C LEU A 538 12.99 12.13 -7.67
N HIS A 539 13.54 13.33 -7.93
CA HIS A 539 14.58 13.88 -7.08
C HIS A 539 14.11 14.10 -5.62
N ARG A 540 12.88 14.58 -5.42
CA ARG A 540 12.29 14.78 -4.09
C ARG A 540 12.08 13.45 -3.35
N VAL A 541 11.58 12.43 -4.04
CA VAL A 541 11.37 11.09 -3.47
C VAL A 541 12.72 10.50 -3.04
N VAL A 542 13.68 10.48 -3.95
CA VAL A 542 15.02 9.96 -3.67
C VAL A 542 15.68 10.71 -2.50
N ARG A 543 15.62 12.06 -2.52
CA ARG A 543 16.18 12.86 -1.42
C ARG A 543 15.51 12.56 -0.08
N HIS A 544 14.19 12.43 -0.04
CA HIS A 544 13.43 12.20 1.18
C HIS A 544 13.89 10.91 1.88
N TRP A 545 13.86 9.78 1.19
CA TRP A 545 14.22 8.51 1.80
C TRP A 545 15.70 8.39 2.13
N LEU A 546 16.60 8.99 1.32
CA LEU A 546 18.04 9.02 1.63
C LEU A 546 18.36 9.86 2.86
N MET A 547 17.72 11.03 3.01
CA MET A 547 18.13 12.01 4.02
C MET A 547 17.34 11.88 5.31
N GLU A 548 16.01 11.62 5.24
CA GLU A 548 15.13 11.54 6.40
C GLU A 548 15.10 10.14 7.02
N TYR A 549 15.17 9.09 6.18
CA TYR A 549 15.17 7.70 6.63
C TYR A 549 16.55 7.05 6.60
N ARG A 550 17.56 7.73 6.04
CA ARG A 550 18.94 7.25 5.95
C ARG A 550 19.07 5.88 5.27
N VAL A 551 18.24 5.60 4.26
CA VAL A 551 18.38 4.38 3.48
C VAL A 551 19.68 4.42 2.67
N ASP A 552 20.18 3.24 2.30
CA ASP A 552 21.49 3.09 1.66
C ASP A 552 21.41 3.06 0.14
N GLY A 553 20.24 3.01 -0.41
CA GLY A 553 19.97 3.02 -1.84
C GLY A 553 18.59 2.55 -2.20
N TYR A 554 18.39 2.32 -3.50
CA TYR A 554 17.08 1.90 -4.03
C TYR A 554 17.22 0.75 -5.03
N ARG A 555 16.21 -0.12 -5.05
CA ARG A 555 15.86 -0.90 -6.21
C ARG A 555 14.72 -0.16 -6.93
N PHE A 556 14.96 0.25 -8.16
CA PHE A 556 13.96 0.92 -8.99
C PHE A 556 13.17 -0.13 -9.78
N ASP A 557 11.88 -0.21 -9.47
CA ASP A 557 10.92 -1.07 -10.13
C ASP A 557 10.76 -0.69 -11.60
N LEU A 558 10.71 -1.69 -12.47
CA LEU A 558 10.45 -1.55 -13.91
C LEU A 558 11.25 -0.40 -14.55
N SER A 559 12.54 -0.28 -14.19
CA SER A 559 13.41 0.84 -14.60
C SER A 559 13.56 1.00 -16.12
N LYS A 560 13.30 -0.05 -16.87
CA LYS A 560 13.23 -0.03 -18.34
C LYS A 560 12.06 0.79 -18.88
N GLY A 561 11.01 1.01 -18.07
CA GLY A 561 9.85 1.82 -18.41
C GLY A 561 10.11 3.34 -18.38
N PHE A 562 11.26 3.80 -17.89
CA PHE A 562 11.59 5.23 -17.81
C PHE A 562 11.98 5.79 -19.20
N THR A 563 11.05 5.77 -20.13
CA THR A 563 11.27 6.16 -21.53
C THR A 563 10.07 6.89 -22.12
N GLN A 564 10.32 7.74 -23.14
CA GLN A 564 9.28 8.29 -24.01
C GLN A 564 9.29 7.64 -25.41
N THR A 565 10.23 6.73 -25.65
CA THR A 565 10.24 5.90 -26.87
C THR A 565 9.03 4.97 -26.82
N ASN A 566 8.11 5.15 -27.79
CA ASN A 566 6.89 4.35 -27.84
C ASN A 566 7.17 2.96 -28.40
N THR A 567 7.08 1.96 -27.56
CA THR A 567 7.24 0.53 -27.89
C THR A 567 6.01 -0.30 -27.55
N LEU A 568 4.88 0.36 -27.26
CA LEU A 568 3.63 -0.31 -26.91
C LEU A 568 3.22 -1.33 -28.01
N GLY A 569 2.96 -2.57 -27.58
CA GLY A 569 2.67 -3.69 -28.48
C GLY A 569 3.92 -4.37 -29.08
N ASN A 570 5.13 -3.96 -28.69
CA ASN A 570 6.38 -4.56 -29.14
C ASN A 570 7.40 -4.69 -28.01
N THR A 571 7.21 -5.70 -27.17
CA THR A 571 8.07 -5.97 -26.00
C THR A 571 9.54 -6.18 -26.40
N GLY A 572 9.82 -6.74 -27.59
CA GLY A 572 11.19 -6.91 -28.07
C GLY A 572 11.88 -5.56 -28.34
N ALA A 573 11.17 -4.64 -28.99
CA ALA A 573 11.68 -3.29 -29.22
C ALA A 573 11.91 -2.50 -27.93
N TRP A 574 11.11 -2.74 -26.90
CA TRP A 574 11.28 -2.13 -25.58
C TRP A 574 12.62 -2.47 -24.91
N GLY A 575 13.17 -3.66 -25.19
CA GLY A 575 14.48 -4.08 -24.73
C GLY A 575 15.66 -3.39 -25.42
N ASN A 576 15.46 -2.74 -26.57
CA ASN A 576 16.55 -2.14 -27.32
C ASN A 576 17.16 -0.94 -26.62
N TYR A 577 18.44 -0.64 -26.98
CA TYR A 577 19.19 0.48 -26.43
C TYR A 577 18.46 1.82 -26.63
N ASP A 578 18.22 2.54 -25.52
CA ASP A 578 17.59 3.86 -25.50
C ASP A 578 18.52 4.89 -24.86
N ALA A 579 19.12 5.74 -25.68
CA ALA A 579 20.08 6.75 -25.22
C ALA A 579 19.46 7.78 -24.24
N ALA A 580 18.18 8.11 -24.41
CA ALA A 580 17.46 9.04 -23.52
C ALA A 580 17.28 8.41 -22.13
N ARG A 581 16.90 7.14 -22.09
CA ARG A 581 16.76 6.35 -20.86
C ARG A 581 18.11 6.20 -20.13
N VAL A 582 19.17 5.89 -20.86
CA VAL A 582 20.53 5.85 -20.31
C VAL A 582 20.95 7.19 -19.70
N ALA A 583 20.72 8.29 -20.42
CA ALA A 583 21.03 9.64 -19.92
C ALA A 583 20.24 9.99 -18.67
N LEU A 584 18.97 9.60 -18.61
CA LEU A 584 18.11 9.77 -17.45
C LEU A 584 18.67 9.03 -16.22
N TRP A 585 18.99 7.73 -16.37
CA TRP A 585 19.53 6.93 -15.27
C TRP A 585 20.87 7.43 -14.76
N ARG A 586 21.75 7.89 -15.65
CA ARG A 586 23.01 8.52 -15.23
C ARG A 586 22.75 9.77 -14.39
N ARG A 587 21.84 10.63 -14.82
CA ARG A 587 21.47 11.83 -14.04
C ARG A 587 20.89 11.47 -12.68
N VAL A 588 20.04 10.44 -12.58
CA VAL A 588 19.50 9.96 -11.30
C VAL A 588 20.61 9.46 -10.40
N ALA A 589 21.50 8.63 -10.91
CA ALA A 589 22.64 8.11 -10.17
C ALA A 589 23.57 9.23 -9.69
N ASP A 590 23.93 10.17 -10.55
CA ASP A 590 24.77 11.31 -10.19
C ASP A 590 24.14 12.17 -9.10
N SER A 591 22.82 12.41 -9.19
CA SER A 591 22.05 13.13 -8.16
C SER A 591 22.07 12.39 -6.81
N MET A 592 21.92 11.07 -6.83
CA MET A 592 21.98 10.24 -5.62
C MET A 592 23.37 10.27 -5.00
N TRP A 593 24.41 10.09 -5.80
CA TRP A 593 25.79 10.07 -5.30
C TRP A 593 26.27 11.45 -4.84
N ALA A 594 25.74 12.54 -5.41
CA ALA A 594 26.00 13.89 -4.92
C ALA A 594 25.39 14.13 -3.52
N MET A 595 24.20 13.55 -3.23
CA MET A 595 23.53 13.65 -1.92
C MET A 595 24.10 12.67 -0.90
N SER A 596 24.38 11.45 -1.34
CA SER A 596 24.83 10.34 -0.49
C SER A 596 25.86 9.48 -1.27
N PRO A 597 27.16 9.80 -1.16
CA PRO A 597 28.21 9.10 -1.90
C PRO A 597 28.16 7.59 -1.67
N ASN A 598 28.34 6.80 -2.73
CA ASN A 598 28.30 5.33 -2.73
C ASN A 598 26.93 4.72 -2.35
N SER A 599 25.82 5.47 -2.41
CA SER A 599 24.49 4.89 -2.29
C SER A 599 24.20 3.93 -3.45
N TYR A 600 23.48 2.85 -3.18
CA TYR A 600 23.21 1.84 -4.19
C TYR A 600 22.12 2.30 -5.15
N VAL A 601 22.38 2.20 -6.44
CA VAL A 601 21.42 2.38 -7.53
C VAL A 601 21.23 1.02 -8.18
N ILE A 602 20.15 0.34 -7.81
CA ILE A 602 19.84 -1.01 -8.29
C ILE A 602 18.67 -0.90 -9.25
N LEU A 603 18.81 -1.45 -10.45
CA LEU A 603 17.79 -1.36 -11.50
C LEU A 603 17.22 -2.74 -11.79
N GLU A 604 15.89 -2.87 -11.66
CA GLU A 604 15.19 -3.93 -12.35
C GLU A 604 15.02 -3.50 -13.81
N HIS A 605 16.03 -3.81 -14.65
CA HIS A 605 16.09 -3.26 -16.01
C HIS A 605 15.69 -4.29 -17.06
N LEU A 606 16.31 -5.42 -17.06
CA LEU A 606 16.01 -6.57 -17.93
C LEU A 606 15.88 -6.15 -19.41
N ALA A 607 16.76 -5.23 -19.84
CA ALA A 607 16.88 -4.77 -21.22
C ALA A 607 17.95 -5.60 -21.97
N ASN A 608 18.23 -5.26 -23.23
CA ASN A 608 19.32 -5.86 -23.98
C ASN A 608 20.67 -5.52 -23.35
N ASN A 609 21.60 -6.43 -23.46
CA ASN A 609 22.87 -6.37 -22.74
C ASN A 609 23.75 -5.15 -23.07
N ASP A 610 23.60 -4.57 -24.25
CA ASP A 610 24.33 -3.35 -24.67
C ASP A 610 23.98 -2.15 -23.78
N GLU A 611 22.70 -1.97 -23.42
CA GLU A 611 22.27 -0.93 -22.51
C GLU A 611 22.66 -1.25 -21.08
N GLU A 612 22.38 -2.48 -20.59
CA GLU A 612 22.75 -2.90 -19.25
C GLU A 612 24.23 -2.79 -18.98
N LYS A 613 25.08 -3.10 -19.99
CA LYS A 613 26.53 -2.89 -19.93
C LYS A 613 26.89 -1.44 -19.64
N VAL A 614 26.27 -0.51 -20.37
CA VAL A 614 26.57 0.94 -20.21
C VAL A 614 26.17 1.44 -18.82
N LEU A 615 25.06 0.98 -18.27
CA LEU A 615 24.59 1.32 -16.93
C LEU A 615 25.43 0.65 -15.84
N GLY A 616 25.74 -0.63 -15.98
CA GLY A 616 26.59 -1.39 -15.06
C GLY A 616 28.02 -0.87 -15.02
N ASP A 617 28.62 -0.58 -16.17
CA ASP A 617 29.96 0.00 -16.25
C ASP A 617 30.02 1.44 -15.69
N TYR A 618 28.90 2.16 -15.70
CA TYR A 618 28.78 3.46 -15.03
C TYR A 618 28.87 3.34 -13.51
N GLY A 619 28.34 2.27 -12.92
CA GLY A 619 28.40 1.98 -11.49
C GLY A 619 27.08 1.58 -10.86
N MET A 620 26.03 1.42 -11.64
CA MET A 620 24.75 0.91 -11.20
C MET A 620 24.78 -0.61 -11.07
N LEU A 621 23.90 -1.18 -10.26
CA LEU A 621 23.70 -2.62 -10.11
C LEU A 621 22.45 -3.03 -10.89
N LEU A 622 22.54 -4.07 -11.70
CA LEU A 622 21.45 -4.54 -12.54
C LEU A 622 20.98 -5.91 -12.06
N TRP A 623 19.68 -6.09 -11.95
CA TRP A 623 19.10 -7.40 -11.64
C TRP A 623 19.48 -8.43 -12.69
N GLY A 624 19.98 -9.55 -12.23
CA GLY A 624 20.38 -10.70 -13.06
C GLY A 624 19.50 -11.91 -12.73
N ASN A 625 18.34 -12.01 -13.37
CA ASN A 625 17.41 -13.12 -13.21
C ASN A 625 17.98 -14.42 -13.74
N LEU A 626 18.16 -15.42 -12.89
CA LEU A 626 18.63 -16.75 -13.22
C LEU A 626 17.65 -17.86 -12.76
N ASN A 627 16.44 -17.48 -12.39
CA ASN A 627 15.44 -18.40 -11.85
C ASN A 627 15.23 -19.61 -12.77
N TYR A 628 15.07 -19.38 -14.08
CA TYR A 628 14.90 -20.47 -15.03
C TYR A 628 16.07 -21.49 -15.00
N ALA A 629 17.31 -21.00 -15.06
CA ALA A 629 18.49 -21.85 -15.08
C ALA A 629 18.67 -22.64 -13.78
N PHE A 630 18.44 -22.01 -12.63
CA PHE A 630 18.49 -22.69 -11.33
C PHE A 630 17.33 -23.64 -11.12
N ASN A 631 16.11 -23.33 -11.58
CA ASN A 631 14.98 -24.26 -11.58
C ASN A 631 15.31 -25.54 -12.38
N GLU A 632 15.75 -25.39 -13.64
CA GLU A 632 16.15 -26.53 -14.48
C GLU A 632 17.24 -27.36 -13.80
N GLY A 633 18.29 -26.70 -13.28
CA GLY A 633 19.40 -27.39 -12.60
C GLY A 633 18.95 -28.14 -11.34
N THR A 634 18.18 -27.50 -10.46
CA THR A 634 17.75 -28.13 -9.20
C THR A 634 16.72 -29.23 -9.43
N MET A 635 15.86 -29.09 -10.44
CA MET A 635 14.96 -30.17 -10.88
C MET A 635 15.67 -31.35 -11.49
N GLY A 636 16.96 -31.25 -11.92
CA GLY A 636 17.72 -32.31 -12.50
C GLY A 636 17.72 -32.33 -14.04
N PHE A 637 17.48 -31.21 -14.68
CA PHE A 637 17.53 -31.01 -16.14
C PHE A 637 18.73 -30.15 -16.54
N PRO A 638 19.95 -30.71 -16.56
CA PRO A 638 21.19 -29.94 -16.67
C PRO A 638 21.40 -29.24 -18.04
N THR A 639 20.71 -29.65 -19.08
CA THR A 639 20.89 -29.13 -20.45
C THR A 639 20.62 -27.63 -20.57
N ASN A 640 19.56 -27.17 -19.92
CA ASN A 640 19.10 -25.76 -19.96
C ASN A 640 19.46 -24.97 -18.68
N SER A 641 20.42 -25.46 -17.91
CA SER A 641 20.74 -24.93 -16.58
C SER A 641 22.05 -24.16 -16.52
N SER A 642 22.44 -23.49 -17.60
CA SER A 642 23.63 -22.63 -17.58
C SER A 642 23.33 -21.30 -16.91
N PHE A 643 24.03 -20.98 -15.84
CA PHE A 643 23.94 -19.71 -15.14
C PHE A 643 25.16 -18.82 -15.37
N SER A 644 25.85 -18.98 -16.51
CA SER A 644 26.97 -18.09 -16.89
C SER A 644 26.58 -16.62 -16.96
N TRP A 645 25.31 -16.34 -17.24
CA TRP A 645 24.77 -14.95 -17.34
C TRP A 645 24.75 -14.19 -16.01
N ALA A 646 25.02 -14.86 -14.87
CA ALA A 646 25.32 -14.21 -13.60
C ALA A 646 26.62 -13.42 -13.60
N SER A 647 27.50 -13.70 -14.56
CA SER A 647 28.83 -13.15 -14.63
C SER A 647 28.87 -11.88 -15.47
N HIS A 648 29.36 -10.78 -14.89
CA HIS A 648 29.68 -9.55 -15.64
C HIS A 648 30.63 -9.81 -16.82
N LYS A 649 31.59 -10.75 -16.68
CA LYS A 649 32.51 -11.12 -17.77
C LYS A 649 31.81 -11.83 -18.92
N ALA A 650 30.89 -12.76 -18.62
CA ALA A 650 30.10 -13.41 -19.66
C ALA A 650 29.20 -12.42 -20.41
N ARG A 651 28.77 -11.34 -19.74
CA ARG A 651 28.05 -10.20 -20.34
C ARG A 651 28.99 -9.18 -21.04
N GLY A 652 30.31 -9.33 -20.91
CA GLY A 652 31.29 -8.39 -21.48
C GLY A 652 31.37 -7.05 -20.74
N TRP A 653 30.95 -6.99 -19.46
CA TRP A 653 31.02 -5.76 -18.65
C TRP A 653 32.37 -5.62 -17.98
N ASN A 654 32.76 -4.35 -17.70
CA ASN A 654 34.01 -4.02 -17.03
C ASN A 654 33.90 -4.05 -15.49
N LYS A 655 32.68 -3.91 -14.94
CA LYS A 655 32.42 -3.92 -13.50
C LYS A 655 31.52 -5.08 -13.11
N ALA A 656 31.70 -5.63 -11.91
CA ALA A 656 30.91 -6.69 -11.35
C ALA A 656 29.56 -6.15 -10.79
N GLY A 657 28.73 -5.58 -11.68
CA GLY A 657 27.46 -4.92 -11.34
C GLY A 657 26.21 -5.79 -11.51
N VAL A 658 26.34 -7.09 -11.81
CA VAL A 658 25.20 -8.01 -11.92
C VAL A 658 24.78 -8.47 -10.54
N MET A 659 23.63 -7.99 -10.04
CA MET A 659 22.97 -8.53 -8.83
C MET A 659 22.23 -9.82 -9.22
N ALA A 660 22.94 -10.94 -9.13
CA ALA A 660 22.45 -12.23 -9.56
C ALA A 660 21.59 -12.89 -8.46
N TYR A 661 20.47 -13.49 -8.87
CA TYR A 661 19.59 -14.22 -7.97
C TYR A 661 18.99 -15.49 -8.61
N ALA A 662 18.65 -16.45 -7.76
CA ALA A 662 17.97 -17.68 -8.15
C ALA A 662 16.44 -17.58 -7.96
N GLU A 663 15.98 -16.75 -7.01
CA GLU A 663 14.59 -16.47 -6.70
C GLU A 663 14.42 -14.99 -6.41
N SER A 664 13.26 -14.42 -6.77
CA SER A 664 12.74 -13.15 -6.30
C SER A 664 11.23 -13.26 -5.99
N HIS A 665 10.58 -12.16 -5.62
CA HIS A 665 9.13 -12.15 -5.44
C HIS A 665 8.35 -12.38 -6.75
N ASP A 666 9.00 -12.25 -7.90
CA ASP A 666 8.36 -12.30 -9.22
C ASP A 666 8.37 -13.70 -9.88
N GLU A 667 9.27 -14.59 -9.47
CA GLU A 667 9.41 -15.90 -10.10
C GLU A 667 8.96 -17.06 -9.18
N GLU A 668 8.70 -18.19 -9.81
CA GLU A 668 8.29 -19.38 -9.08
C GLU A 668 9.43 -19.94 -8.23
N ARG A 669 9.10 -20.40 -7.03
CA ARG A 669 10.04 -20.97 -6.06
C ARG A 669 10.74 -22.22 -6.57
N LEU A 670 12.06 -22.32 -6.37
CA LEU A 670 12.86 -23.48 -6.74
C LEU A 670 12.34 -24.75 -6.07
N MET A 671 12.05 -24.65 -4.78
CA MET A 671 11.59 -25.82 -4.02
C MET A 671 10.21 -26.31 -4.48
N TYR A 672 9.27 -25.38 -4.76
CA TYR A 672 7.99 -25.72 -5.34
C TYR A 672 8.16 -26.46 -6.68
N LYS A 673 8.99 -25.93 -7.57
CA LYS A 673 9.28 -26.55 -8.88
C LYS A 673 9.90 -27.94 -8.72
N ASN A 674 10.85 -28.09 -7.79
CA ASN A 674 11.46 -29.39 -7.52
C ASN A 674 10.42 -30.43 -7.10
N LEU A 675 9.54 -30.10 -6.16
CA LEU A 675 8.53 -31.02 -5.64
C LEU A 675 7.45 -31.36 -6.67
N GLN A 676 7.10 -30.43 -7.56
CA GLN A 676 6.05 -30.64 -8.55
C GLN A 676 6.58 -31.31 -9.84
N PHE A 677 7.76 -30.88 -10.31
CA PHE A 677 8.24 -31.20 -11.66
C PHE A 677 9.62 -31.83 -11.70
N GLY A 678 10.24 -32.06 -10.53
CA GLY A 678 11.59 -32.63 -10.45
C GLY A 678 11.73 -33.99 -11.12
N ALA A 679 12.89 -34.23 -11.65
CA ALA A 679 13.24 -35.50 -12.34
C ALA A 679 13.18 -36.68 -11.39
N GLN A 680 12.82 -37.85 -11.94
CA GLN A 680 12.75 -39.12 -11.22
C GLN A 680 13.41 -40.22 -12.05
N ASN A 681 14.19 -41.07 -11.40
CA ASN A 681 14.72 -42.30 -11.97
C ASN A 681 14.89 -43.36 -10.87
N SER A 682 15.53 -44.50 -11.15
CA SER A 682 15.73 -45.56 -10.17
C SER A 682 16.66 -45.21 -9.01
N LEU A 683 17.48 -44.17 -9.15
CA LEU A 683 18.45 -43.68 -8.14
C LEU A 683 17.94 -42.50 -7.34
N VAL A 684 17.23 -41.57 -7.98
CA VAL A 684 16.89 -40.24 -7.43
C VAL A 684 15.44 -39.88 -7.73
N ASN A 685 14.72 -39.44 -6.71
CA ASN A 685 13.43 -38.83 -6.85
C ASN A 685 13.50 -37.38 -6.30
N VAL A 686 13.63 -36.41 -7.20
CA VAL A 686 13.74 -35.00 -6.84
C VAL A 686 12.44 -34.46 -6.22
N ARG A 687 11.30 -35.10 -6.43
CA ARG A 687 10.02 -34.73 -5.82
C ARG A 687 9.90 -35.16 -4.36
N ASN A 688 10.88 -35.89 -3.83
CA ASN A 688 10.99 -36.16 -2.39
C ASN A 688 11.58 -34.93 -1.69
N LEU A 689 11.01 -34.57 -0.54
CA LEU A 689 11.40 -33.37 0.19
C LEU A 689 12.89 -33.31 0.51
N ASN A 690 13.43 -34.41 1.08
CA ASN A 690 14.84 -34.43 1.51
C ASN A 690 15.80 -34.40 0.30
N THR A 691 15.43 -35.07 -0.78
CA THR A 691 16.21 -35.05 -2.03
C THR A 691 16.17 -33.63 -2.65
N ALA A 692 14.99 -32.97 -2.63
CA ALA A 692 14.83 -31.61 -3.13
C ALA A 692 15.67 -30.65 -2.31
N LEU A 693 15.61 -30.71 -0.96
CA LEU A 693 16.43 -29.87 -0.06
C LEU A 693 17.92 -30.09 -0.29
N LYS A 694 18.36 -31.35 -0.42
CA LYS A 694 19.76 -31.66 -0.74
C LYS A 694 20.22 -31.02 -2.04
N ARG A 695 19.38 -30.98 -3.04
CA ARG A 695 19.68 -30.33 -4.33
C ARG A 695 19.68 -28.80 -4.24
N GLN A 696 18.93 -28.21 -3.30
CA GLN A 696 19.00 -26.79 -3.05
C GLN A 696 20.36 -26.34 -2.48
N GLU A 697 21.13 -27.22 -1.84
CA GLU A 697 22.48 -26.89 -1.36
C GLU A 697 23.45 -26.52 -2.50
N LEU A 698 23.21 -27.00 -3.72
CA LEU A 698 23.98 -26.58 -4.90
C LEU A 698 23.82 -25.08 -5.21
N VAL A 699 22.68 -24.47 -4.86
CA VAL A 699 22.38 -23.08 -5.21
C VAL A 699 23.34 -22.11 -4.51
N PRO A 700 23.47 -22.09 -3.17
CA PRO A 700 24.43 -21.20 -2.50
C PRO A 700 25.88 -21.47 -2.90
N VAL A 701 26.28 -22.75 -3.08
CA VAL A 701 27.65 -23.08 -3.45
C VAL A 701 28.05 -22.46 -4.80
N PHE A 702 27.13 -22.47 -5.75
CA PHE A 702 27.44 -21.91 -7.08
C PHE A 702 27.11 -20.44 -7.21
N LEU A 703 25.97 -19.97 -6.71
CA LEU A 703 25.58 -18.57 -6.80
C LEU A 703 26.57 -17.66 -6.09
N MET A 704 26.96 -18.01 -4.84
CA MET A 704 27.89 -17.21 -4.05
C MET A 704 29.33 -17.30 -4.55
N SER A 705 29.69 -18.31 -5.32
CA SER A 705 31.02 -18.45 -5.93
C SER A 705 31.20 -17.64 -7.22
N ILE A 706 30.17 -17.01 -7.75
CA ILE A 706 30.31 -16.06 -8.88
C ILE A 706 30.57 -14.67 -8.30
N PRO A 707 31.68 -13.95 -8.66
CA PRO A 707 31.91 -12.62 -8.13
C PRO A 707 30.82 -11.59 -8.50
N GLY A 708 30.52 -10.65 -7.58
CA GLY A 708 29.52 -9.60 -7.73
C GLY A 708 28.35 -9.74 -6.75
N PRO A 709 27.46 -8.72 -6.64
CA PRO A 709 26.35 -8.71 -5.68
C PRO A 709 25.38 -9.87 -5.90
N LYS A 710 24.76 -10.32 -4.80
CA LYS A 710 23.78 -11.41 -4.79
C LYS A 710 22.51 -11.03 -4.07
N MET A 711 21.40 -11.64 -4.48
CA MET A 711 20.11 -11.49 -3.80
C MET A 711 19.50 -12.85 -3.49
N LEU A 712 18.91 -12.95 -2.29
CA LEU A 712 18.11 -14.07 -1.80
C LEU A 712 16.68 -13.56 -1.58
N TRP A 713 15.69 -14.33 -1.96
CA TRP A 713 14.29 -14.09 -1.62
C TRP A 713 13.92 -14.79 -0.31
N GLN A 714 13.15 -14.08 0.55
CA GLN A 714 12.79 -14.54 1.89
C GLN A 714 12.37 -16.01 1.94
N PHE A 715 12.88 -16.75 2.94
CA PHE A 715 12.69 -18.17 3.17
C PHE A 715 13.23 -19.12 2.09
N GLY A 716 13.83 -18.63 0.99
CA GLY A 716 14.49 -19.47 0.01
C GLY A 716 15.62 -20.31 0.61
N GLU A 717 16.32 -19.75 1.61
CA GLU A 717 17.35 -20.42 2.39
C GLU A 717 16.84 -21.55 3.29
N LEU A 718 15.52 -21.63 3.48
CA LEU A 718 14.82 -22.72 4.17
C LEU A 718 14.10 -23.66 3.21
N GLY A 719 14.27 -23.47 1.90
CA GLY A 719 13.56 -24.25 0.88
C GLY A 719 12.06 -24.02 0.90
N TYR A 720 11.62 -22.76 0.78
CA TYR A 720 10.20 -22.39 0.75
C TYR A 720 9.48 -23.05 -0.43
N ASP A 721 8.45 -23.85 -0.15
CA ASP A 721 7.85 -24.80 -1.09
C ASP A 721 6.40 -24.47 -1.51
N PHE A 722 5.91 -23.29 -1.16
CA PHE A 722 4.62 -22.80 -1.69
C PHE A 722 4.81 -22.04 -2.99
N SER A 723 3.90 -22.29 -3.94
CA SER A 723 3.86 -21.53 -5.21
C SER A 723 3.64 -20.03 -4.96
N ILE A 724 4.26 -19.21 -5.78
CA ILE A 724 3.96 -17.76 -5.88
C ILE A 724 2.47 -17.51 -6.20
N ASN A 725 1.81 -18.46 -6.88
CA ASN A 725 0.40 -18.37 -7.26
C ASN A 725 -0.53 -19.06 -6.24
N ARG A 726 -0.05 -19.36 -5.02
CA ARG A 726 -0.89 -19.97 -3.99
C ARG A 726 -1.92 -18.98 -3.48
N CYS A 727 -3.18 -19.43 -3.51
CA CYS A 727 -4.32 -18.71 -2.95
C CYS A 727 -4.45 -18.92 -1.43
N PRO A 728 -5.13 -18.04 -0.69
CA PRO A 728 -5.40 -18.24 0.75
C PRO A 728 -6.14 -19.54 1.09
N ASN A 729 -7.00 -20.03 0.19
CA ASN A 729 -7.71 -21.30 0.33
C ASN A 729 -6.85 -22.55 0.02
N GLY A 730 -5.56 -22.37 -0.27
CA GLY A 730 -4.61 -23.45 -0.54
C GLY A 730 -4.53 -23.90 -2.00
N THR A 731 -5.39 -23.44 -2.89
CA THR A 731 -5.30 -23.73 -4.33
C THR A 731 -4.17 -22.92 -4.99
N VAL A 732 -3.80 -23.26 -6.22
CA VAL A 732 -2.82 -22.53 -7.03
C VAL A 732 -3.51 -21.92 -8.23
N ASN A 733 -3.51 -20.59 -8.35
CA ASN A 733 -4.13 -19.84 -9.43
C ASN A 733 -3.36 -18.54 -9.68
N ALA A 734 -3.08 -18.21 -10.93
CA ALA A 734 -2.34 -17.00 -11.30
C ALA A 734 -2.96 -15.69 -10.76
N ASN A 735 -4.27 -15.65 -10.60
CA ASN A 735 -4.96 -14.47 -10.01
C ASN A 735 -4.62 -14.23 -8.54
N CYS A 736 -4.06 -15.23 -7.84
CA CYS A 736 -3.65 -15.12 -6.44
C CYS A 736 -2.16 -14.79 -6.27
N ARG A 737 -1.48 -14.37 -7.34
CA ARG A 737 -0.05 -14.08 -7.32
C ARG A 737 0.30 -13.06 -6.22
N THR A 738 -0.48 -12.00 -6.09
CA THR A 738 -0.27 -10.91 -5.11
C THR A 738 -0.91 -11.15 -3.74
N ASP A 739 -1.67 -12.24 -3.58
CA ASP A 739 -2.27 -12.60 -2.30
C ASP A 739 -1.20 -12.95 -1.25
N ALA A 740 -1.54 -12.77 0.02
CA ALA A 740 -0.65 -13.09 1.14
C ALA A 740 -0.20 -14.56 1.11
N LYS A 741 1.10 -14.77 1.34
CA LYS A 741 1.73 -16.09 1.38
C LYS A 741 1.95 -16.53 2.82
N PRO A 742 1.91 -17.87 3.09
CA PRO A 742 2.19 -18.38 4.44
C PRO A 742 3.55 -17.97 4.95
N VAL A 743 3.60 -17.39 6.14
CA VAL A 743 4.82 -17.14 6.90
C VAL A 743 5.29 -18.46 7.52
N ARG A 744 6.55 -18.88 7.29
CA ARG A 744 7.02 -20.23 7.61
C ARG A 744 8.27 -20.27 8.48
N TRP A 745 8.23 -19.57 9.61
CA TRP A 745 9.30 -19.64 10.61
C TRP A 745 9.48 -21.04 11.23
N ASP A 746 8.44 -21.85 11.23
CA ASP A 746 8.48 -23.25 11.62
C ASP A 746 9.50 -24.07 10.78
N TYR A 747 9.82 -23.67 9.57
CA TYR A 747 10.84 -24.33 8.74
C TYR A 747 12.23 -24.29 9.37
N PHE A 748 12.56 -23.25 10.13
CA PHE A 748 13.84 -23.13 10.80
C PHE A 748 14.03 -24.16 11.93
N THR A 749 12.95 -24.76 12.45
CA THR A 749 13.02 -25.83 13.45
C THR A 749 13.16 -27.22 12.85
N THR A 750 12.97 -27.35 11.52
CA THR A 750 13.11 -28.62 10.80
C THR A 750 14.59 -28.89 10.48
N PRO A 751 15.20 -30.01 10.94
CA PRO A 751 16.64 -30.24 10.83
C PRO A 751 17.19 -30.13 9.40
N GLU A 752 16.52 -30.72 8.40
CA GLU A 752 16.99 -30.72 7.02
C GLU A 752 16.93 -29.32 6.38
N ARG A 753 15.94 -28.50 6.77
CA ARG A 753 15.80 -27.12 6.31
C ARG A 753 16.82 -26.22 7.02
N LYS A 754 17.05 -26.46 8.32
CA LYS A 754 18.09 -25.77 9.08
C LYS A 754 19.49 -26.09 8.54
N TYR A 755 19.69 -27.31 8.04
CA TYR A 755 20.93 -27.69 7.37
C TYR A 755 21.15 -26.83 6.10
N LEU A 756 20.14 -26.72 5.25
CA LEU A 756 20.19 -25.85 4.06
C LEU A 756 20.49 -24.39 4.44
N TYR A 757 19.84 -23.84 5.48
CA TYR A 757 20.14 -22.50 6.01
C TYR A 757 21.63 -22.36 6.38
N ARG A 758 22.22 -23.37 7.03
CA ARG A 758 23.63 -23.34 7.43
C ARG A 758 24.57 -23.37 6.22
N VAL A 759 24.22 -24.12 5.16
CA VAL A 759 24.98 -24.08 3.91
C VAL A 759 24.90 -22.68 3.27
N TRP A 760 23.73 -22.07 3.25
CA TRP A 760 23.58 -20.68 2.80
C TRP A 760 24.42 -19.73 3.65
N SER A 761 24.32 -19.83 4.98
CA SER A 761 25.08 -18.98 5.90
C SER A 761 26.59 -19.13 5.67
N ALA A 762 27.10 -20.36 5.55
CA ALA A 762 28.50 -20.62 5.27
C ALA A 762 29.00 -19.95 3.99
N MET A 763 28.25 -20.10 2.90
CA MET A 763 28.59 -19.51 1.60
C MET A 763 28.46 -17.98 1.59
N ASN A 764 27.45 -17.43 2.26
CA ASN A 764 27.27 -15.99 2.41
C ASN A 764 28.43 -15.36 3.20
N GLN A 765 28.90 -16.04 4.26
CA GLN A 765 30.07 -15.56 5.04
C GLN A 765 31.35 -15.59 4.22
N LEU A 766 31.58 -16.62 3.39
CA LEU A 766 32.72 -16.65 2.48
C LEU A 766 32.63 -15.52 1.44
N HIS A 767 31.49 -15.36 0.81
CA HIS A 767 31.28 -14.30 -0.20
C HIS A 767 31.53 -12.89 0.36
N LYS A 768 31.07 -12.66 1.58
CA LYS A 768 31.21 -11.37 2.24
C LYS A 768 32.65 -11.10 2.73
N ASN A 769 33.31 -12.11 3.31
CA ASN A 769 34.53 -11.90 4.08
C ASN A 769 35.81 -12.26 3.33
N GLU A 770 35.77 -13.26 2.43
CA GLU A 770 36.97 -13.73 1.73
C GLU A 770 37.21 -12.93 0.44
N PRO A 771 38.40 -12.30 0.27
CA PRO A 771 38.73 -11.53 -0.93
C PRO A 771 38.63 -12.34 -2.24
N ALA A 772 38.88 -13.63 -2.18
CA ALA A 772 38.82 -14.52 -3.33
C ALA A 772 37.45 -14.52 -4.02
N PHE A 773 36.35 -14.29 -3.27
CA PHE A 773 34.99 -14.24 -3.83
C PHE A 773 34.64 -12.92 -4.52
N ALA A 774 35.50 -11.91 -4.40
CA ALA A 774 35.41 -10.64 -5.10
C ALA A 774 36.47 -10.47 -6.20
N THR A 775 37.16 -11.56 -6.57
CA THR A 775 38.25 -11.53 -7.59
C THR A 775 37.70 -11.25 -8.98
N ASP A 776 38.50 -10.58 -9.79
CA ASP A 776 38.27 -10.45 -11.24
C ASP A 776 38.92 -11.59 -12.05
N SER A 777 39.67 -12.49 -11.40
CA SER A 777 40.27 -13.65 -12.07
C SER A 777 39.49 -14.92 -11.75
N PHE A 778 38.51 -15.28 -12.61
CA PHE A 778 37.68 -16.47 -12.41
C PHE A 778 37.27 -17.10 -13.75
N PHE A 779 36.86 -18.38 -13.66
CA PHE A 779 36.46 -19.18 -14.81
C PHE A 779 35.18 -19.95 -14.48
N LEU A 780 34.25 -19.98 -15.42
CA LEU A 780 32.97 -20.64 -15.28
C LEU A 780 32.82 -21.77 -16.29
N ALA A 781 32.65 -22.99 -15.81
CA ALA A 781 32.20 -24.15 -16.58
C ALA A 781 30.86 -24.61 -15.98
N VAL A 782 29.76 -23.86 -16.27
CA VAL A 782 28.47 -24.00 -15.61
C VAL A 782 27.35 -24.51 -16.53
N ALA A 783 27.73 -25.14 -17.62
CA ALA A 783 26.85 -25.94 -18.48
C ALA A 783 26.98 -27.42 -18.19
N GLY A 784 25.98 -28.23 -18.53
CA GLY A 784 25.99 -29.68 -18.38
C GLY A 784 25.77 -30.18 -16.94
N GLY A 785 26.00 -31.48 -16.72
CA GLY A 785 25.72 -32.16 -15.46
C GLY A 785 26.74 -31.91 -14.38
N ILE A 786 28.03 -31.99 -14.65
CA ILE A 786 29.07 -31.51 -13.74
C ILE A 786 29.35 -30.06 -14.06
N LYS A 787 29.22 -29.20 -13.04
CA LYS A 787 29.54 -27.79 -13.14
C LYS A 787 30.72 -27.45 -12.25
N GLN A 788 31.51 -26.45 -12.65
CA GLN A 788 32.68 -25.98 -11.92
C GLN A 788 32.83 -24.47 -12.01
N ILE A 789 33.26 -23.83 -10.90
CA ILE A 789 33.69 -22.42 -10.84
C ILE A 789 35.09 -22.42 -10.24
N ARG A 790 36.01 -21.66 -10.82
CA ARG A 790 37.37 -21.46 -10.28
C ARG A 790 37.60 -19.97 -10.01
N LEU A 791 37.98 -19.64 -8.79
CA LEU A 791 38.37 -18.30 -8.38
C LEU A 791 39.89 -18.31 -8.16
N VAL A 792 40.56 -17.35 -8.77
CA VAL A 792 42.02 -17.21 -8.66
C VAL A 792 42.32 -15.92 -7.90
N HIS A 793 42.93 -16.05 -6.72
CA HIS A 793 43.29 -14.90 -5.89
C HIS A 793 44.58 -15.21 -5.12
N PRO A 794 45.51 -14.24 -4.96
CA PRO A 794 46.78 -14.49 -4.27
C PRO A 794 46.67 -15.11 -2.89
N ASP A 795 45.63 -14.72 -2.10
CA ASP A 795 45.46 -15.23 -0.74
C ASP A 795 44.86 -16.64 -0.69
N MET A 796 44.04 -17.00 -1.67
CA MET A 796 43.36 -18.28 -1.69
C MET A 796 42.71 -18.55 -3.05
N HIS A 797 42.99 -19.70 -3.65
CA HIS A 797 42.22 -20.21 -4.79
C HIS A 797 41.00 -20.97 -4.30
N VAL A 798 39.90 -20.89 -5.05
CA VAL A 798 38.65 -21.59 -4.75
C VAL A 798 38.19 -22.38 -5.96
N VAL A 799 37.74 -23.62 -5.74
CA VAL A 799 37.13 -24.46 -6.77
C VAL A 799 35.79 -24.99 -6.25
N ALA A 800 34.70 -24.43 -6.73
CA ALA A 800 33.37 -24.97 -6.51
C ALA A 800 33.05 -25.98 -7.61
N ALA A 801 32.56 -27.17 -7.23
CA ALA A 801 32.18 -28.24 -8.16
C ALA A 801 30.88 -28.90 -7.67
N GLY A 802 30.06 -29.44 -8.60
CA GLY A 802 28.84 -30.15 -8.22
C GLY A 802 28.19 -30.92 -9.35
N ASN A 803 27.48 -31.96 -8.98
CA ASN A 803 26.69 -32.76 -9.90
C ASN A 803 25.24 -32.32 -9.92
N TRP A 804 24.85 -31.63 -10.97
CA TRP A 804 23.49 -31.10 -11.20
C TRP A 804 22.57 -32.12 -11.92
N ASP A 805 23.10 -33.28 -12.33
CA ASP A 805 22.34 -34.37 -12.94
C ASP A 805 21.66 -35.22 -11.87
N VAL A 806 20.79 -36.12 -12.30
CA VAL A 806 20.17 -37.18 -11.49
C VAL A 806 20.84 -38.55 -11.68
N ALA A 807 21.98 -38.58 -12.37
CA ALA A 807 22.85 -39.74 -12.54
C ALA A 807 24.21 -39.51 -11.89
N VAL A 808 24.88 -40.56 -11.45
CA VAL A 808 26.28 -40.47 -11.04
C VAL A 808 27.14 -40.03 -12.23
N ARG A 809 27.96 -39.01 -12.01
CA ARG A 809 28.82 -38.43 -13.05
C ARG A 809 30.28 -38.58 -12.70
N GLN A 810 31.06 -39.01 -13.68
CA GLN A 810 32.51 -38.95 -13.65
C GLN A 810 32.99 -37.73 -14.41
N GLY A 811 34.02 -37.07 -13.90
CA GLY A 811 34.59 -35.90 -14.54
C GLY A 811 35.98 -35.54 -14.04
N ILE A 812 36.56 -34.56 -14.70
CA ILE A 812 37.85 -33.96 -14.33
C ILE A 812 37.60 -32.56 -13.80
N LEU A 813 38.04 -32.28 -12.58
CA LEU A 813 38.06 -30.94 -12.05
C LEU A 813 39.39 -30.31 -12.33
N LEU A 814 39.36 -29.03 -12.77
CA LEU A 814 40.55 -28.23 -13.07
C LEU A 814 40.85 -27.33 -11.87
N PHE A 815 42.10 -27.19 -11.53
CA PHE A 815 42.59 -26.37 -10.43
C PHE A 815 43.54 -25.26 -10.95
N PRO A 816 43.59 -24.09 -10.29
CA PRO A 816 44.54 -23.02 -10.66
C PRO A 816 46.00 -23.45 -10.56
N ASP A 817 46.37 -24.15 -9.47
CA ASP A 817 47.74 -24.59 -9.16
C ASP A 817 47.78 -26.03 -8.68
N ASN A 818 48.94 -26.65 -8.75
CA ASN A 818 49.25 -27.90 -8.08
C ASN A 818 49.49 -27.68 -6.59
N GLY A 819 49.11 -28.64 -5.77
CA GLY A 819 49.28 -28.51 -4.31
C GLY A 819 48.12 -29.12 -3.52
N TRP A 820 48.07 -28.83 -2.24
CA TRP A 820 47.00 -29.26 -1.38
C TRP A 820 45.79 -28.35 -1.48
N TYR A 821 44.62 -28.94 -1.61
CA TYR A 821 43.33 -28.27 -1.53
C TYR A 821 42.45 -28.96 -0.47
N TYR A 822 41.64 -28.17 0.19
CA TYR A 822 40.81 -28.59 1.33
C TYR A 822 39.33 -28.37 0.99
N ASP A 823 38.55 -29.45 1.13
CA ASP A 823 37.08 -29.31 1.01
C ASP A 823 36.53 -28.56 2.22
N TYR A 824 35.97 -27.39 1.96
CA TYR A 824 35.45 -26.50 3.02
C TYR A 824 34.38 -27.16 3.89
N PHE A 825 33.52 -27.99 3.29
CA PHE A 825 32.40 -28.58 4.01
C PHE A 825 32.78 -29.78 4.86
N THR A 826 33.74 -30.57 4.47
CA THR A 826 34.15 -31.80 5.17
C THR A 826 35.47 -31.67 5.92
N GLY A 827 36.32 -30.70 5.53
CA GLY A 827 37.69 -30.57 6.03
C GLY A 827 38.67 -31.56 5.41
N ASP A 828 38.23 -32.45 4.53
CA ASP A 828 39.07 -33.37 3.79
C ASP A 828 40.07 -32.64 2.89
N SER A 829 41.22 -33.28 2.62
CA SER A 829 42.22 -32.71 1.75
C SER A 829 42.48 -33.55 0.52
N VAL A 830 42.83 -32.94 -0.58
CA VAL A 830 43.21 -33.60 -1.82
C VAL A 830 44.49 -32.93 -2.33
N GLN A 831 45.46 -33.80 -2.80
CA GLN A 831 46.67 -33.33 -3.46
C GLN A 831 46.40 -33.24 -4.96
N VAL A 832 46.49 -32.05 -5.52
CA VAL A 832 46.34 -31.79 -6.95
C VAL A 832 47.72 -31.91 -7.61
N THR A 833 47.76 -32.76 -8.64
CA THR A 833 48.94 -32.90 -9.53
C THR A 833 48.47 -32.69 -10.97
N ASN A 834 49.29 -32.08 -11.80
CA ASN A 834 48.91 -31.73 -13.18
C ASN A 834 47.65 -30.86 -13.32
N PHE A 835 47.37 -30.01 -12.31
CA PHE A 835 46.22 -29.08 -12.30
C PHE A 835 44.87 -29.75 -12.34
N THR A 836 44.76 -31.07 -12.07
CA THR A 836 43.52 -31.83 -12.21
C THR A 836 43.35 -32.85 -11.10
N ILE A 837 42.09 -33.17 -10.83
CA ILE A 837 41.65 -34.40 -10.13
C ILE A 837 40.52 -35.06 -10.89
N ASN A 838 40.53 -36.41 -10.87
CA ASN A 838 39.36 -37.17 -11.31
C ASN A 838 38.36 -37.28 -10.17
N VAL A 839 37.10 -37.05 -10.44
CA VAL A 839 36.00 -37.18 -9.45
C VAL A 839 34.91 -38.08 -9.95
N ILE A 840 34.27 -38.77 -9.00
CA ILE A 840 32.97 -39.40 -9.17
C ILE A 840 32.04 -38.70 -8.22
N LEU A 841 30.99 -38.08 -8.73
CA LEU A 841 30.02 -37.30 -7.93
C LEU A 841 28.63 -37.93 -8.05
N ASP A 842 28.06 -38.30 -6.91
CA ASP A 842 26.67 -38.71 -6.83
C ASP A 842 25.72 -37.52 -7.15
N PRO A 843 24.47 -37.76 -7.55
CA PRO A 843 23.50 -36.75 -7.82
C PRO A 843 23.28 -35.76 -6.66
N GLY A 844 23.37 -34.44 -6.92
CA GLY A 844 23.21 -33.40 -5.91
C GLY A 844 24.42 -33.15 -5.00
N VAL A 845 25.52 -33.90 -5.16
CA VAL A 845 26.75 -33.68 -4.39
C VAL A 845 27.46 -32.42 -4.88
N HIS A 846 27.89 -31.61 -3.93
CA HIS A 846 28.74 -30.45 -4.14
C HIS A 846 30.03 -30.52 -3.37
N LYS A 847 31.04 -29.80 -3.83
CA LYS A 847 32.36 -29.63 -3.21
C LYS A 847 32.78 -28.17 -3.33
N LEU A 848 33.47 -27.67 -2.30
CA LEU A 848 34.12 -26.37 -2.33
C LEU A 848 35.55 -26.50 -1.84
N TYR A 849 36.48 -26.59 -2.76
CA TYR A 849 37.90 -26.72 -2.45
C TYR A 849 38.57 -25.35 -2.32
N THR A 850 39.39 -25.18 -1.32
CA THR A 850 40.18 -23.97 -1.08
C THR A 850 41.66 -24.33 -0.94
N SER A 851 42.56 -23.52 -1.54
CA SER A 851 44.04 -23.76 -1.44
C SER A 851 44.56 -23.45 -0.04
N ARG A 852 43.85 -22.67 0.75
CA ARG A 852 44.10 -22.37 2.16
C ARG A 852 43.10 -23.16 2.98
N ARG A 853 43.55 -23.82 4.05
CA ARG A 853 42.62 -24.53 4.95
C ARG A 853 41.75 -23.54 5.70
N LEU A 854 40.46 -23.65 5.55
CA LEU A 854 39.46 -22.93 6.34
C LEU A 854 38.87 -23.89 7.38
N SER A 855 38.34 -23.33 8.48
CA SER A 855 37.54 -24.14 9.42
C SER A 855 36.26 -24.57 8.76
N PRO A 856 35.92 -25.87 8.75
CA PRO A 856 34.65 -26.34 8.22
C PRO A 856 33.48 -25.63 8.92
N PRO A 857 32.37 -25.34 8.21
CA PRO A 857 31.20 -24.74 8.80
C PRO A 857 30.53 -25.72 9.76
N ASN A 858 29.96 -25.22 10.85
CA ASN A 858 29.17 -26.05 11.75
C ASN A 858 27.83 -26.41 11.10
N LEU A 859 27.77 -27.58 10.45
CA LEU A 859 26.57 -28.11 9.83
C LEU A 859 25.84 -29.13 10.73
N ALA A 860 26.36 -29.41 11.94
CA ALA A 860 25.79 -30.41 12.86
C ALA A 860 24.35 -30.05 13.27
N LEU A 861 23.48 -31.06 13.29
CA LEU A 861 22.05 -30.92 13.62
C LEU A 861 21.80 -30.96 15.16
N GLY A 862 22.84 -30.88 16.00
CA GLY A 862 22.68 -30.88 17.45
C GLY A 862 22.17 -29.54 17.99
N HIS A 863 21.41 -29.61 19.11
CA HIS A 863 21.16 -28.45 19.96
C HIS A 863 22.51 -27.97 20.55
N ASN A 864 23.23 -27.08 19.88
CA ASN A 864 24.36 -26.41 20.46
C ASN A 864 23.88 -25.06 21.03
N GLU A 865 24.18 -24.83 22.28
CA GLU A 865 23.86 -23.61 23.04
C GLU A 865 24.28 -22.29 22.34
N ALA A 866 25.17 -22.37 21.35
CA ALA A 866 25.55 -21.22 20.53
C ALA A 866 24.48 -20.72 19.52
N ASP A 867 23.45 -21.51 19.26
CA ASP A 867 22.30 -21.12 18.42
C ASP A 867 21.15 -20.47 19.24
N ASP A 868 21.28 -20.40 20.58
CA ASP A 868 20.22 -19.90 21.49
C ASP A 868 20.10 -18.37 21.56
N TRP A 869 20.95 -17.61 20.83
CA TRP A 869 20.76 -16.17 20.67
C TRP A 869 19.52 -15.83 19.80
N TRP A 870 18.99 -16.83 19.07
CA TRP A 870 17.77 -16.80 18.33
C TRP A 870 16.59 -17.17 19.25
N GLU A 871 15.97 -16.21 19.87
CA GLU A 871 14.56 -16.36 20.20
C GLU A 871 13.81 -16.43 18.88
N THR A 872 13.26 -17.60 18.50
CA THR A 872 12.30 -17.71 17.40
C THR A 872 11.39 -16.49 17.47
N PRO A 873 11.16 -15.73 16.38
CA PRO A 873 10.06 -14.77 16.36
C PRO A 873 8.85 -15.60 16.76
N ARG A 874 8.42 -15.41 18.01
CA ARG A 874 7.37 -16.27 18.57
C ARG A 874 6.17 -16.04 17.70
N TYR A 875 5.80 -17.06 16.96
CA TYR A 875 4.59 -17.05 16.16
C TYR A 875 3.45 -16.68 17.07
N GLY A 876 2.95 -15.42 16.92
CA GLY A 876 1.93 -14.84 17.75
C GLY A 876 2.34 -14.78 19.21
N ASP A 877 3.04 -13.73 19.63
CA ASP A 877 2.95 -13.26 20.99
C ASP A 877 1.48 -13.29 21.37
N LEU A 878 1.18 -13.74 22.57
CA LEU A 878 -0.16 -13.68 23.08
C LEU A 878 -0.61 -12.22 23.02
N GLU A 879 -1.63 -11.93 22.25
CA GLU A 879 -2.26 -10.62 22.29
C GLU A 879 -3.11 -10.53 23.54
N VAL A 880 -2.82 -9.56 24.39
CA VAL A 880 -3.57 -9.33 25.62
C VAL A 880 -4.15 -7.93 25.60
N TYR A 881 -5.48 -7.84 25.71
CA TYR A 881 -6.17 -6.55 25.71
C TYR A 881 -7.42 -6.56 26.59
N PRO A 882 -7.77 -5.43 27.23
CA PRO A 882 -6.91 -4.25 27.35
C PRO A 882 -5.66 -4.54 28.18
N ASN A 883 -4.58 -3.81 27.92
CA ASN A 883 -3.38 -3.90 28.75
C ASN A 883 -2.78 -2.48 28.90
N PRO A 884 -2.86 -1.84 30.06
CA PRO A 884 -3.30 -2.37 31.36
C PRO A 884 -4.77 -2.84 31.44
N ALA A 885 -5.02 -3.88 32.22
CA ALA A 885 -6.34 -4.47 32.45
C ALA A 885 -6.90 -4.07 33.83
N ILE A 886 -7.95 -3.26 33.83
CA ILE A 886 -8.59 -2.77 35.08
C ILE A 886 -9.52 -3.84 35.67
N GLU A 887 -10.45 -4.35 34.90
CA GLU A 887 -11.47 -5.30 35.33
C GLU A 887 -11.19 -6.72 34.85
N GLY A 888 -10.93 -6.88 33.56
CA GLY A 888 -10.67 -8.16 32.92
C GLY A 888 -9.82 -7.99 31.66
N PHE A 889 -9.48 -9.09 31.01
CA PHE A 889 -8.66 -9.11 29.82
C PHE A 889 -9.00 -10.26 28.87
N THR A 890 -8.68 -10.11 27.61
CA THR A 890 -8.74 -11.17 26.60
C THR A 890 -7.36 -11.53 26.15
N VAL A 891 -7.07 -12.81 26.01
CA VAL A 891 -5.82 -13.33 25.43
C VAL A 891 -6.18 -14.06 24.17
N ARG A 892 -5.47 -13.78 23.07
CA ARG A 892 -5.64 -14.52 21.81
C ARG A 892 -4.33 -14.65 21.02
N TRP A 893 -4.26 -15.61 20.14
CA TRP A 893 -3.19 -15.76 19.16
C TRP A 893 -3.67 -16.56 17.95
N PRO A 894 -3.11 -16.36 16.76
CA PRO A 894 -3.43 -17.17 15.58
C PRO A 894 -3.07 -18.64 15.82
N SER A 895 -3.97 -19.56 15.54
CA SER A 895 -3.77 -20.99 15.69
C SER A 895 -4.65 -21.77 14.72
N ASN A 896 -4.06 -22.77 14.08
CA ASN A 896 -4.79 -23.74 13.25
C ASN A 896 -5.16 -25.01 14.05
N ASN A 897 -4.80 -25.08 15.32
CA ASN A 897 -5.18 -26.21 16.18
C ASN A 897 -6.55 -25.95 16.80
N PRO A 898 -7.59 -26.74 16.50
CA PRO A 898 -8.93 -26.54 17.06
C PRO A 898 -9.05 -26.99 18.53
N GLU A 899 -8.10 -27.76 19.05
CA GLU A 899 -8.16 -28.27 20.42
C GLU A 899 -7.90 -27.15 21.44
N PRO A 900 -8.64 -27.10 22.57
CA PRO A 900 -8.39 -26.14 23.64
C PRO A 900 -6.93 -26.20 24.15
N GLN A 901 -6.35 -25.05 24.39
CA GLN A 901 -4.99 -24.90 24.88
C GLN A 901 -5.00 -24.31 26.29
N SER A 902 -4.04 -24.71 27.12
CA SER A 902 -3.93 -24.19 28.48
C SER A 902 -2.97 -23.00 28.54
N LEU A 903 -3.43 -21.89 29.14
CA LEU A 903 -2.62 -20.72 29.51
C LEU A 903 -2.38 -20.67 31.00
N GLN A 904 -1.27 -20.07 31.42
CA GLN A 904 -0.96 -19.83 32.84
C GLN A 904 -0.74 -18.34 33.07
N LEU A 905 -1.44 -17.77 34.03
CA LEU A 905 -1.13 -16.47 34.59
C LEU A 905 -0.10 -16.65 35.72
N THR A 906 1.04 -15.98 35.61
CA THR A 906 2.10 -16.06 36.64
C THR A 906 2.48 -14.68 37.13
N ASP A 907 3.01 -14.59 38.35
CA ASP A 907 3.73 -13.42 38.81
C ASP A 907 5.13 -13.33 38.15
N VAL A 908 5.84 -12.26 38.42
CA VAL A 908 7.19 -12.03 37.88
C VAL A 908 8.26 -13.01 38.41
N GLN A 909 7.96 -13.73 39.49
CA GLN A 909 8.80 -14.80 40.04
C GLN A 909 8.46 -16.16 39.42
N GLY A 910 7.48 -16.25 38.54
CA GLY A 910 7.07 -17.48 37.88
C GLY A 910 6.07 -18.34 38.62
N ARG A 911 5.55 -17.88 39.78
CA ARG A 911 4.51 -18.59 40.54
C ARG A 911 3.20 -18.51 39.79
N VAL A 912 2.57 -19.67 39.50
CA VAL A 912 1.29 -19.76 38.83
C VAL A 912 0.18 -19.25 39.74
N LEU A 913 -0.59 -18.27 39.28
CA LEU A 913 -1.71 -17.65 39.97
C LEU A 913 -3.04 -18.19 39.46
N ASP A 914 -3.11 -18.53 38.16
CA ASP A 914 -4.31 -19.09 37.57
C ASP A 914 -3.97 -19.89 36.31
N ARG A 915 -4.90 -20.75 35.88
CA ARG A 915 -4.85 -21.53 34.65
C ARG A 915 -6.14 -21.32 33.87
N MET A 916 -6.02 -21.01 32.60
CA MET A 916 -7.13 -20.70 31.72
C MET A 916 -7.12 -21.64 30.52
N GLU A 917 -8.28 -22.12 30.12
CA GLU A 917 -8.42 -22.88 28.89
C GLU A 917 -9.02 -22.03 27.78
N THR A 918 -8.48 -22.17 26.58
CA THR A 918 -8.88 -21.37 25.43
C THR A 918 -10.01 -22.02 24.64
N GLN A 919 -10.66 -21.19 23.82
CA GLN A 919 -11.61 -21.59 22.77
C GLN A 919 -10.98 -21.27 21.42
N HIS A 920 -11.44 -21.95 20.37
CA HIS A 920 -10.98 -21.75 19.00
C HIS A 920 -12.13 -21.29 18.11
N ASP A 921 -11.92 -20.23 17.32
CA ASP A 921 -12.94 -19.62 16.45
C ASP A 921 -12.74 -19.91 14.94
N GLY A 922 -11.82 -20.81 14.61
CA GLY A 922 -11.44 -21.15 13.24
C GLY A 922 -10.16 -20.47 12.78
N GLN A 923 -9.72 -19.39 13.44
CA GLN A 923 -8.52 -18.63 13.14
C GLN A 923 -7.63 -18.40 14.35
N TYR A 924 -8.24 -18.25 15.53
CA TYR A 924 -7.54 -17.88 16.77
C TYR A 924 -7.89 -18.84 17.89
N GLN A 925 -6.90 -19.15 18.72
CA GLN A 925 -7.14 -19.58 20.10
C GLN A 925 -7.35 -18.31 20.94
N TRP A 926 -8.34 -18.31 21.81
CA TRP A 926 -8.61 -17.17 22.67
C TRP A 926 -9.27 -17.56 23.99
N VAL A 927 -9.12 -16.72 24.99
CA VAL A 927 -9.83 -16.81 26.27
C VAL A 927 -10.14 -15.40 26.77
N HIS A 928 -11.33 -15.22 27.31
CA HIS A 928 -11.75 -13.98 27.95
C HIS A 928 -11.89 -14.19 29.46
N CYS A 929 -11.12 -13.40 30.22
CA CYS A 929 -11.21 -13.34 31.69
C CYS A 929 -12.00 -12.08 32.05
N SER A 930 -13.24 -12.23 32.48
CA SER A 930 -14.12 -11.10 32.86
C SER A 930 -13.69 -10.37 34.13
N SER A 931 -12.84 -11.00 34.95
CA SER A 931 -12.30 -10.43 36.18
C SER A 931 -10.94 -11.04 36.51
N TRP A 932 -10.15 -10.34 37.32
CA TRP A 932 -8.91 -10.89 37.86
C TRP A 932 -9.17 -12.01 38.87
N PRO A 933 -8.30 -13.03 38.92
CA PRO A 933 -8.38 -14.05 39.96
C PRO A 933 -8.35 -13.44 41.38
N ALA A 934 -9.05 -14.07 42.34
CA ALA A 934 -9.10 -13.58 43.70
C ALA A 934 -7.70 -13.52 44.35
N GLY A 935 -7.41 -12.41 44.99
CA GLY A 935 -6.12 -12.21 45.72
C GLY A 935 -4.96 -11.71 44.84
N VAL A 936 -5.17 -11.47 43.56
CA VAL A 936 -4.16 -10.84 42.71
C VAL A 936 -4.13 -9.33 42.99
N SER A 937 -2.97 -8.78 43.37
CA SER A 937 -2.76 -7.35 43.68
C SER A 937 -2.42 -6.55 42.42
N PRO A 938 -2.52 -5.19 42.40
CA PRO A 938 -1.94 -4.38 41.35
C PRO A 938 -0.46 -4.72 41.09
N GLY A 939 -0.06 -4.81 39.83
CA GLY A 939 1.30 -5.22 39.47
C GLY A 939 1.49 -5.69 38.04
N VAL A 940 2.68 -6.23 37.79
CA VAL A 940 3.05 -6.82 36.51
C VAL A 940 2.95 -8.35 36.59
N TYR A 941 2.32 -8.95 35.58
CA TYR A 941 2.09 -10.38 35.46
C TYR A 941 2.55 -10.88 34.11
N ILE A 942 2.75 -12.20 33.99
CA ILE A 942 3.13 -12.84 32.73
C ILE A 942 2.11 -13.93 32.43
N ILE A 943 1.53 -13.87 31.25
CA ILE A 943 0.71 -14.96 30.71
C ILE A 943 1.63 -15.85 29.90
N ARG A 944 1.61 -17.15 30.20
CA ARG A 944 2.39 -18.17 29.50
C ARG A 944 1.45 -19.11 28.78
N GLY A 945 1.70 -19.32 27.50
CA GLY A 945 0.95 -20.22 26.63
C GLY A 945 1.78 -21.41 26.16
N PRO A 946 1.18 -22.27 25.33
CA PRO A 946 1.89 -23.40 24.73
C PRO A 946 3.02 -22.95 23.82
N GLN A 947 3.99 -23.83 23.60
CA GLN A 947 5.16 -23.57 22.73
C GLN A 947 6.03 -22.38 23.17
N GLY A 948 6.04 -22.07 24.48
CA GLY A 948 6.86 -21.00 25.03
C GLY A 948 6.36 -19.58 24.81
N ARG A 949 5.14 -19.40 24.29
CA ARG A 949 4.51 -18.09 24.13
C ARG A 949 4.29 -17.40 25.46
N SER A 950 4.50 -16.11 25.51
CA SER A 950 4.22 -15.33 26.72
C SER A 950 3.83 -13.90 26.38
N ALA A 951 3.06 -13.27 27.25
CA ALA A 951 2.74 -11.87 27.19
C ALA A 951 2.82 -11.23 28.57
N ARG A 952 3.19 -9.95 28.60
CA ARG A 952 3.17 -9.13 29.83
C ARG A 952 1.78 -8.54 30.00
N LEU A 953 1.23 -8.64 31.19
CA LEU A 953 -0.05 -8.06 31.57
C LEU A 953 0.13 -7.15 32.77
N ILE A 954 -0.49 -5.99 32.75
CA ILE A 954 -0.43 -5.00 33.84
C ILE A 954 -1.82 -4.89 34.48
N ARG A 955 -1.88 -5.10 35.77
CA ARG A 955 -3.01 -4.72 36.64
C ARG A 955 -2.64 -3.39 37.31
N PRO A 956 -3.39 -2.29 37.00
CA PRO A 956 -3.08 -0.98 37.56
C PRO A 956 -3.24 -0.89 39.05
#